data_27e5be113f61afd6cd3f42fe77f8b43d
#
_entry.id   27e5be113f61afd6cd3f42fe77f8b43d
#
_cell.length_a   1.000
_cell.length_b   1.000
_cell.length_c   1.000
_cell.angle_alpha   90.00
_cell.angle_beta   90.00
_cell.angle_gamma   90.00
#
_symmetry.space_group_name_H-M   'P 1'
#
loop_
_entity.id
_entity.type
_entity.pdbx_description
1 polymer ?
#
loop_
_entity_poly.entity_id
_entity_poly.type
_entity_poly.pdbx_seq_one_letter_code
_entity_poly.pdbx_strand_id
1 'polypeptide(L)'
;MDQEIGSIPHDRLVRHLPFRQQIVNWKSDYKRLLLLAYQSFGVVYGDLSTSPIYVYTSSFAGRLNNYRDEQTVFGVFSLIFWTFTLIPLLKYVMIVLGADDNGEGGTFALYSLLCRHAKLSLLPNQQAADEELSTYYRAGYIPQIAIYSPLKRFLEKHKRLRTCLLLIVLFGACMVIGDGVLTPAISVLSSISGLQVRAKKLVDGEVVIISCVVLVGLFALQHKGTQRVAFMFAPVVIIWLLFIAAIGLYNTIYWNPRIIHALSPHYIVKFFEHTGKDGWISLGGILLSVTGTEAMFADLGHFNETSIRIAFVGLIYPCLVLQYMGQAAFLSKNIHDVSSSFFESIPQSVFWPVFVISSLAAIVASQSVISATFSIVKQCHSLGCFPRVKIVHTSRWIHGRIYIPEINWILMVLCLSVTLGFRDTTIIGNAYGIASMTVMFITTWLMALVIIFVWQNSVIFALLFLIFFGSIEGAYLSSSLIKVPQGGWVPFVLSFIFMVIMYVWHYGTHEKYLFNLQNKVSMKWILTLGPSLGIVRVPGMGFIYTELATGVPSIFSHFVTNLPAFHQVLVFVCMKSVPVPYIPPDEQYLIGRIGPRTYRMYRCIIRYGYKDVQKVEDNFENQLILSIAKFIQMEGEGSSTGSYDSSPEGRMVVIRTTDTSGTRLVTRDADESECNSTPIRSSKSVTLQSLQSLYEEESPHVSHRHRVQIELSETEDINCEVKEELMALLEAKQAGVAYIMGHSYVKARKTSSFMKKIAIDVAYSFLRKNCRGPAVALNIPHISLIEVGMIYHV
;
A
#
# COMPACT_ATOMS: atom_id res chain seq x y z
N MET A 1 -17.14 5.98 -45.63
CA MET A 1 -17.94 4.86 -45.05
C MET A 1 -17.02 4.17 -44.05
N ASP A 2 -16.83 4.83 -42.94
CA ASP A 2 -15.85 4.49 -41.92
C ASP A 2 -16.61 3.77 -40.82
N GLN A 3 -16.28 2.50 -40.60
CA GLN A 3 -16.81 1.75 -39.45
C GLN A 3 -15.85 1.93 -38.26
N GLU A 4 -16.29 2.71 -37.28
CA GLU A 4 -15.78 2.75 -35.94
C GLU A 4 -15.86 1.36 -35.29
N ILE A 5 -14.74 0.76 -34.98
CA ILE A 5 -14.67 -0.36 -34.03
C ILE A 5 -14.42 0.24 -32.64
N GLY A 6 -15.52 0.67 -32.00
CA GLY A 6 -15.51 1.07 -30.60
C GLY A 6 -15.33 -0.14 -29.69
N SER A 7 -14.39 -0.04 -28.75
CA SER A 7 -14.23 -0.97 -27.63
C SER A 7 -15.52 -1.12 -26.85
N ILE A 8 -16.14 -2.30 -26.91
CA ILE A 8 -17.40 -2.61 -26.20
C ILE A 8 -17.09 -2.76 -24.71
N PRO A 9 -17.72 -1.98 -23.81
CA PRO A 9 -17.56 -2.16 -22.37
C PRO A 9 -18.03 -3.55 -21.94
N HIS A 10 -17.34 -4.14 -20.97
CA HIS A 10 -17.61 -5.49 -20.44
C HIS A 10 -19.11 -5.72 -20.08
N ASP A 11 -19.82 -4.70 -19.67
CA ASP A 11 -21.26 -4.71 -19.38
C ASP A 11 -22.15 -4.97 -20.60
N ARG A 12 -21.71 -4.67 -21.82
CA ARG A 12 -22.46 -4.96 -23.04
C ARG A 12 -22.26 -6.39 -23.53
N LEU A 13 -21.12 -6.98 -23.28
CA LEU A 13 -20.83 -8.39 -23.63
C LEU A 13 -21.68 -9.35 -22.80
N VAL A 14 -21.95 -9.04 -21.54
CA VAL A 14 -22.80 -9.87 -20.67
C VAL A 14 -24.26 -9.89 -21.12
N ARG A 15 -24.75 -8.83 -21.76
CA ARG A 15 -26.15 -8.77 -22.26
C ARG A 15 -26.43 -9.65 -23.48
N HIS A 16 -25.41 -10.11 -24.20
CA HIS A 16 -25.55 -10.97 -25.38
C HIS A 16 -25.34 -12.46 -25.10
N LEU A 17 -25.01 -12.82 -23.87
CA LEU A 17 -24.87 -14.22 -23.46
C LEU A 17 -26.26 -14.83 -23.28
N PRO A 18 -26.48 -16.13 -23.63
CA PRO A 18 -27.71 -16.81 -23.37
C PRO A 18 -28.07 -16.75 -21.89
N PHE A 19 -29.36 -16.54 -21.58
CA PHE A 19 -29.87 -16.33 -20.22
C PHE A 19 -29.31 -17.32 -19.15
N ARG A 20 -29.09 -18.58 -19.58
CA ARG A 20 -28.49 -19.62 -18.73
C ARG A 20 -27.01 -19.35 -18.36
N GLN A 21 -26.22 -18.78 -19.26
CA GLN A 21 -24.84 -18.39 -18.99
C GLN A 21 -24.78 -17.12 -18.14
N GLN A 22 -25.68 -16.19 -18.32
CA GLN A 22 -25.82 -15.00 -17.46
C GLN A 22 -26.13 -15.41 -16.02
N ILE A 23 -27.05 -16.35 -15.79
CA ILE A 23 -27.37 -16.87 -14.45
C ILE A 23 -26.21 -17.63 -13.82
N VAL A 24 -25.44 -18.39 -14.62
CA VAL A 24 -24.28 -19.13 -14.12
C VAL A 24 -23.15 -18.16 -13.72
N ASN A 25 -22.88 -17.15 -14.53
CA ASN A 25 -21.89 -16.11 -14.21
C ASN A 25 -22.33 -15.30 -12.97
N TRP A 26 -23.59 -14.90 -12.89
CA TRP A 26 -24.12 -14.17 -11.75
C TRP A 26 -24.02 -14.95 -10.44
N LYS A 27 -24.34 -16.26 -10.47
CA LYS A 27 -24.17 -17.14 -9.30
C LYS A 27 -22.69 -17.33 -8.90
N SER A 28 -21.78 -17.37 -9.86
CA SER A 28 -20.33 -17.46 -9.63
C SER A 28 -19.82 -16.18 -8.96
N ASP A 29 -20.21 -15.03 -9.48
CA ASP A 29 -19.81 -13.72 -8.96
C ASP A 29 -20.36 -13.48 -7.54
N TYR A 30 -21.61 -13.90 -7.29
CA TYR A 30 -22.22 -13.79 -5.96
C TYR A 30 -21.54 -14.70 -4.92
N LYS A 31 -21.18 -15.92 -5.30
CA LYS A 31 -20.41 -16.81 -4.41
C LYS A 31 -19.04 -16.24 -4.10
N ARG A 32 -18.35 -15.68 -5.09
CA ARG A 32 -17.06 -15.03 -4.90
C ARG A 32 -17.17 -13.81 -3.97
N LEU A 33 -18.21 -12.99 -4.16
CA LEU A 33 -18.48 -11.83 -3.32
C LEU A 33 -18.71 -12.23 -1.85
N LEU A 34 -19.56 -13.25 -1.61
CA LEU A 34 -19.83 -13.76 -0.27
C LEU A 34 -18.59 -14.39 0.38
N LEU A 35 -17.76 -15.07 -0.41
CA LEU A 35 -16.49 -15.62 0.08
C LEU A 35 -15.53 -14.51 0.50
N LEU A 36 -15.44 -13.44 -0.29
CA LEU A 36 -14.64 -12.26 0.07
C LEU A 36 -15.20 -11.55 1.30
N ALA A 37 -16.53 -11.42 1.41
CA ALA A 37 -17.17 -10.87 2.61
C ALA A 37 -16.89 -11.74 3.84
N TYR A 38 -16.96 -13.07 3.72
CA TYR A 38 -16.56 -13.99 4.79
C TYR A 38 -15.09 -13.80 5.21
N GLN A 39 -14.17 -13.72 4.25
CA GLN A 39 -12.75 -13.55 4.56
C GLN A 39 -12.43 -12.19 5.19
N SER A 40 -13.23 -11.15 4.88
CA SER A 40 -13.03 -9.81 5.43
C SER A 40 -13.24 -9.77 6.95
N PHE A 41 -14.08 -10.63 7.53
CA PHE A 41 -14.26 -10.72 8.98
C PHE A 41 -12.96 -11.01 9.71
N GLY A 42 -12.12 -11.90 9.18
CA GLY A 42 -10.88 -12.30 9.82
C GLY A 42 -9.70 -11.34 9.66
N VAL A 43 -9.81 -10.35 8.78
CA VAL A 43 -8.69 -9.46 8.47
C VAL A 43 -9.00 -8.00 8.75
N VAL A 44 -10.21 -7.54 8.41
CA VAL A 44 -10.57 -6.12 8.42
C VAL A 44 -11.20 -5.70 9.74
N TYR A 45 -12.03 -6.55 10.31
CA TYR A 45 -12.93 -6.17 11.41
C TYR A 45 -12.50 -6.65 12.80
N GLY A 46 -11.32 -7.26 12.90
CA GLY A 46 -10.82 -7.76 14.17
C GLY A 46 -10.80 -6.70 15.26
N ASP A 47 -10.16 -5.58 14.98
CA ASP A 47 -9.96 -4.50 15.93
C ASP A 47 -11.28 -3.82 16.34
N LEU A 48 -12.11 -3.45 15.37
CA LEU A 48 -13.42 -2.84 15.63
C LEU A 48 -14.32 -3.74 16.48
N SER A 49 -14.24 -5.07 16.31
CA SER A 49 -15.07 -6.03 17.03
C SER A 49 -14.67 -6.21 18.49
N THR A 50 -13.41 -5.90 18.87
CA THR A 50 -12.91 -6.03 20.25
C THR A 50 -13.06 -4.76 21.07
N SER A 51 -13.40 -3.63 20.47
CA SER A 51 -13.58 -2.34 21.13
C SER A 51 -14.56 -2.37 22.32
N PRO A 52 -15.68 -3.14 22.32
CA PRO A 52 -16.59 -3.20 23.45
C PRO A 52 -15.95 -3.61 24.78
N ILE A 53 -14.80 -4.30 24.74
CA ILE A 53 -14.12 -4.78 25.95
C ILE A 53 -13.63 -3.62 26.83
N TYR A 54 -13.22 -2.48 26.21
CA TYR A 54 -12.57 -1.38 26.92
C TYR A 54 -13.25 -0.01 26.77
N VAL A 55 -14.26 0.14 25.91
CA VAL A 55 -14.87 1.45 25.61
C VAL A 55 -15.57 2.06 26.84
N TYR A 56 -16.43 1.31 27.53
CA TYR A 56 -17.12 1.84 28.70
C TYR A 56 -16.15 2.12 29.86
N THR A 57 -15.20 1.24 30.10
CA THR A 57 -14.16 1.46 31.10
C THR A 57 -13.40 2.76 30.84
N SER A 58 -12.98 3.00 29.59
CA SER A 58 -12.27 4.21 29.20
C SER A 58 -13.15 5.45 29.19
N SER A 59 -14.46 5.33 28.88
CA SER A 59 -15.40 6.45 28.87
C SER A 59 -15.71 6.98 30.26
N PHE A 60 -15.86 6.11 31.23
CA PHE A 60 -16.12 6.48 32.63
C PHE A 60 -14.83 6.71 33.44
N ALA A 61 -13.66 6.48 32.83
CA ALA A 61 -12.39 6.81 33.48
C ALA A 61 -12.24 8.32 33.68
N GLY A 62 -11.66 8.70 34.80
CA GLY A 62 -11.43 10.11 35.13
C GLY A 62 -12.67 10.82 35.67
N ARG A 63 -13.01 12.00 35.16
CA ARG A 63 -14.02 12.90 35.74
C ARG A 63 -15.45 12.41 35.66
N LEU A 64 -15.79 11.62 34.60
CA LEU A 64 -17.12 11.06 34.43
C LEU A 64 -17.46 10.05 35.52
N ASN A 65 -16.46 9.52 36.21
CA ASN A 65 -16.64 8.64 37.36
C ASN A 65 -17.45 9.28 38.53
N ASN A 66 -17.55 10.61 38.58
CA ASN A 66 -18.36 11.36 39.54
C ASN A 66 -19.86 11.37 39.21
N TYR A 67 -20.23 11.01 37.96
CA TYR A 67 -21.60 11.01 37.45
C TYR A 67 -22.09 9.59 37.24
N ARG A 68 -22.26 8.85 38.33
CA ARG A 68 -22.67 7.42 38.31
C ARG A 68 -24.19 7.29 38.37
N ASP A 69 -24.89 7.75 37.37
CA ASP A 69 -26.34 7.71 37.28
C ASP A 69 -26.82 7.09 35.96
N GLU A 70 -28.07 6.61 35.97
CA GLU A 70 -28.68 5.95 34.80
C GLU A 70 -28.74 6.89 33.59
N GLN A 71 -28.96 8.19 33.83
CA GLN A 71 -29.05 9.19 32.77
C GLN A 71 -27.72 9.37 32.05
N THR A 72 -26.61 9.37 32.78
CA THR A 72 -25.26 9.46 32.21
C THR A 72 -24.94 8.24 31.37
N VAL A 73 -25.31 7.02 31.85
CA VAL A 73 -25.11 5.78 31.07
C VAL A 73 -25.90 5.81 29.76
N PHE A 74 -27.15 6.28 29.79
CA PHE A 74 -27.98 6.43 28.59
C PHE A 74 -27.38 7.45 27.61
N GLY A 75 -26.82 8.56 28.14
CA GLY A 75 -26.14 9.56 27.33
C GLY A 75 -24.85 9.02 26.66
N VAL A 76 -24.03 8.27 27.41
CA VAL A 76 -22.82 7.63 26.88
C VAL A 76 -23.17 6.63 25.77
N PHE A 77 -24.21 5.80 25.98
CA PHE A 77 -24.67 4.87 24.94
C PHE A 77 -25.18 5.60 23.70
N SER A 78 -25.97 6.65 23.88
CA SER A 78 -26.45 7.48 22.77
C SER A 78 -25.31 8.09 21.98
N LEU A 79 -24.26 8.60 22.65
CA LEU A 79 -23.05 9.09 22.01
C LEU A 79 -22.30 7.98 21.26
N ILE A 80 -22.12 6.81 21.87
CA ILE A 80 -21.48 5.66 21.20
C ILE A 80 -22.26 5.28 19.94
N PHE A 81 -23.59 5.14 20.04
CA PHE A 81 -24.46 4.77 18.93
C PHE A 81 -24.38 5.77 17.76
N TRP A 82 -24.50 7.07 18.03
CA TRP A 82 -24.46 8.06 16.99
C TRP A 82 -23.06 8.26 16.41
N THR A 83 -22.01 8.16 17.21
CA THR A 83 -20.62 8.19 16.73
C THR A 83 -20.35 7.03 15.80
N PHE A 84 -20.79 5.82 16.19
CA PHE A 84 -20.62 4.61 15.40
C PHE A 84 -21.44 4.63 14.10
N THR A 85 -22.60 5.28 14.13
CA THR A 85 -23.45 5.48 12.94
C THR A 85 -22.86 6.54 12.00
N LEU A 86 -22.39 7.68 12.53
CA LEU A 86 -21.94 8.80 11.70
C LEU A 86 -20.53 8.56 11.13
N ILE A 87 -19.59 8.02 11.91
CA ILE A 87 -18.21 7.86 11.46
C ILE A 87 -18.01 6.54 10.72
N PRO A 88 -18.10 5.34 11.31
CA PRO A 88 -17.87 4.10 10.57
C PRO A 88 -18.88 3.87 9.44
N LEU A 89 -20.19 4.01 9.72
CA LEU A 89 -21.22 3.67 8.73
C LEU A 89 -21.35 4.77 7.67
N LEU A 90 -21.70 6.00 8.08
CA LEU A 90 -22.04 7.05 7.11
C LEU A 90 -20.79 7.61 6.42
N LYS A 91 -19.75 7.99 7.17
CA LYS A 91 -18.53 8.54 6.56
C LYS A 91 -17.72 7.48 5.82
N TYR A 92 -17.32 6.39 6.52
CA TYR A 92 -16.38 5.43 5.91
C TYR A 92 -17.08 4.47 4.95
N VAL A 93 -18.08 3.72 5.39
CA VAL A 93 -18.70 2.66 4.58
C VAL A 93 -19.47 3.23 3.39
N MET A 94 -20.19 4.35 3.56
CA MET A 94 -20.98 4.93 2.46
C MET A 94 -20.18 5.87 1.55
N ILE A 95 -19.20 6.63 2.08
CA ILE A 95 -18.52 7.68 1.31
C ILE A 95 -17.05 7.31 1.04
N VAL A 96 -16.23 7.14 2.09
CA VAL A 96 -14.77 7.04 1.96
C VAL A 96 -14.33 5.77 1.22
N LEU A 97 -15.00 4.63 1.43
CA LEU A 97 -14.70 3.40 0.68
C LEU A 97 -14.89 3.54 -0.84
N GLY A 98 -15.72 4.49 -1.30
CA GLY A 98 -15.86 4.81 -2.71
C GLY A 98 -14.71 5.63 -3.30
N ALA A 99 -13.79 6.14 -2.48
CA ALA A 99 -12.57 6.85 -2.91
C ALA A 99 -11.40 5.86 -3.01
N ASP A 100 -11.61 4.75 -3.66
CA ASP A 100 -10.61 3.72 -3.92
C ASP A 100 -9.66 4.12 -5.04
N ASP A 101 -8.40 3.75 -4.91
CA ASP A 101 -7.41 3.84 -5.97
C ASP A 101 -7.26 2.49 -6.67
N ASN A 102 -8.10 2.23 -7.68
CA ASN A 102 -8.18 0.94 -8.39
C ASN A 102 -8.28 -0.25 -7.40
N GLY A 103 -9.15 -0.13 -6.42
CA GLY A 103 -9.39 -1.11 -5.37
C GLY A 103 -8.53 -0.92 -4.10
N GLU A 104 -7.62 0.06 -4.05
CA GLU A 104 -6.77 0.34 -2.88
C GLU A 104 -7.32 1.47 -2.04
N GLY A 105 -7.12 1.37 -0.71
CA GLY A 105 -7.54 2.38 0.25
C GLY A 105 -6.42 2.85 1.19
N GLY A 106 -6.79 3.73 2.11
CA GLY A 106 -5.88 4.33 3.08
C GLY A 106 -5.40 5.73 2.71
N THR A 107 -4.77 6.41 3.65
CA THR A 107 -4.28 7.80 3.48
C THR A 107 -3.32 7.97 2.31
N PHE A 108 -2.46 6.96 2.05
CA PHE A 108 -1.53 6.98 0.92
C PHE A 108 -2.23 6.76 -0.43
N ALA A 109 -3.26 5.94 -0.49
CA ALA A 109 -4.05 5.76 -1.71
C ALA A 109 -4.76 7.08 -2.09
N LEU A 110 -5.34 7.78 -1.11
CA LEU A 110 -5.90 9.13 -1.33
C LEU A 110 -4.84 10.12 -1.81
N TYR A 111 -3.63 10.09 -1.24
CA TYR A 111 -2.53 10.93 -1.70
C TYR A 111 -2.10 10.58 -3.14
N SER A 112 -2.04 9.30 -3.49
CA SER A 112 -1.73 8.83 -4.84
C SER A 112 -2.76 9.34 -5.86
N LEU A 113 -4.06 9.24 -5.53
CA LEU A 113 -5.15 9.82 -6.33
C LEU A 113 -4.97 11.32 -6.54
N LEU A 114 -4.67 12.07 -5.48
CA LEU A 114 -4.43 13.52 -5.55
C LEU A 114 -3.18 13.85 -6.38
N CYS A 115 -2.11 13.07 -6.27
CA CYS A 115 -0.90 13.23 -7.07
C CYS A 115 -1.18 13.11 -8.57
N ARG A 116 -2.02 12.14 -8.98
CA ARG A 116 -2.37 11.93 -10.38
C ARG A 116 -3.28 13.03 -10.92
N HIS A 117 -4.39 13.30 -10.25
CA HIS A 117 -5.43 14.20 -10.78
C HIS A 117 -5.08 15.68 -10.63
N ALA A 118 -4.39 16.05 -9.57
CA ALA A 118 -3.99 17.43 -9.30
C ALA A 118 -2.53 17.74 -9.63
N LYS A 119 -1.75 16.77 -10.18
CA LYS A 119 -0.31 16.91 -10.50
C LYS A 119 0.53 17.40 -9.30
N LEU A 120 0.19 16.93 -8.10
CA LEU A 120 0.83 17.32 -6.85
C LEU A 120 2.04 16.46 -6.48
N SER A 121 2.37 15.47 -7.28
CA SER A 121 3.44 14.52 -7.00
C SER A 121 4.80 15.19 -6.81
N LEU A 122 5.54 14.75 -5.82
CA LEU A 122 6.94 15.07 -5.57
C LEU A 122 7.87 13.90 -5.97
N LEU A 123 7.31 12.86 -6.62
CA LEU A 123 8.10 11.73 -7.10
C LEU A 123 9.06 12.18 -8.20
N PRO A 124 10.33 11.74 -8.17
CA PRO A 124 11.27 12.01 -9.23
C PRO A 124 10.90 11.26 -10.51
N ASN A 125 11.36 11.74 -11.66
CA ASN A 125 11.24 11.07 -12.98
C ASN A 125 9.83 10.94 -13.57
N GLN A 126 8.88 11.79 -13.23
CA GLN A 126 7.58 11.78 -13.92
C GLN A 126 7.73 12.07 -15.40
N GLN A 127 7.06 11.29 -16.24
CA GLN A 127 7.04 11.44 -17.70
C GLN A 127 5.60 11.51 -18.21
N ALA A 128 5.38 12.20 -19.34
CA ALA A 128 4.07 12.24 -19.98
C ALA A 128 3.52 10.83 -20.33
N ALA A 129 4.41 9.92 -20.74
CA ALA A 129 4.06 8.53 -21.01
C ALA A 129 3.51 7.76 -19.81
N ASP A 130 3.68 8.24 -18.58
CA ASP A 130 3.08 7.62 -17.40
C ASP A 130 1.58 7.93 -17.29
N GLU A 131 1.14 9.04 -17.85
CA GLU A 131 -0.27 9.44 -17.90
C GLU A 131 -1.07 8.60 -18.92
N GLU A 132 -0.40 7.92 -19.85
CA GLU A 132 -1.00 7.03 -20.86
C GLU A 132 -1.29 5.62 -20.34
N LEU A 133 -0.85 5.29 -19.12
CA LEU A 133 -1.13 3.98 -18.50
C LEU A 133 -2.63 3.76 -18.33
N SER A 134 -3.11 2.58 -18.67
CA SER A 134 -4.52 2.19 -18.52
C SER A 134 -5.01 2.27 -17.07
N THR A 135 -4.11 2.08 -16.11
CA THR A 135 -4.39 2.16 -14.67
C THR A 135 -4.22 3.56 -14.09
N TYR A 136 -3.74 4.53 -14.88
CA TYR A 136 -3.49 5.90 -14.39
C TYR A 136 -4.80 6.62 -14.08
N TYR A 137 -5.79 6.48 -14.95
CA TYR A 137 -7.14 6.98 -14.74
C TYR A 137 -8.11 5.80 -14.61
N ARG A 138 -9.18 5.97 -13.82
CA ARG A 138 -10.21 4.94 -13.69
C ARG A 138 -10.82 4.62 -15.05
N ALA A 139 -11.07 3.35 -15.36
CA ALA A 139 -11.64 2.92 -16.62
C ALA A 139 -12.96 3.67 -16.93
N GLY A 140 -13.02 4.34 -18.09
CA GLY A 140 -14.15 5.20 -18.50
C GLY A 140 -13.99 6.69 -18.19
N TYR A 141 -12.92 7.08 -17.48
CA TYR A 141 -12.57 8.48 -17.28
C TYR A 141 -11.74 8.98 -18.46
N ILE A 142 -12.39 9.64 -19.41
CA ILE A 142 -11.68 10.48 -20.39
C ILE A 142 -11.34 11.77 -19.66
N PRO A 143 -10.08 12.18 -19.55
CA PRO A 143 -9.75 13.48 -18.99
C PRO A 143 -10.35 14.55 -19.92
N GLN A 144 -11.63 14.88 -19.69
CA GLN A 144 -12.18 16.10 -20.26
C GLN A 144 -11.23 17.21 -19.85
N ILE A 145 -10.81 18.01 -20.84
CA ILE A 145 -9.96 19.19 -20.71
C ILE A 145 -10.12 19.76 -19.31
N ALA A 146 -9.10 19.57 -18.49
CA ALA A 146 -9.17 19.84 -17.04
C ALA A 146 -9.78 21.22 -16.86
N ILE A 147 -11.02 21.27 -16.31
CA ILE A 147 -11.64 22.52 -15.93
C ILE A 147 -10.64 23.16 -14.99
N TYR A 148 -10.03 24.25 -15.46
CA TYR A 148 -8.96 24.95 -14.78
C TYR A 148 -9.49 25.51 -13.45
N SER A 149 -9.55 24.67 -12.44
CA SER A 149 -9.89 25.08 -11.10
C SER A 149 -8.83 26.07 -10.60
N PRO A 150 -9.21 27.28 -10.17
CA PRO A 150 -8.26 28.25 -9.62
C PRO A 150 -7.47 27.65 -8.43
N LEU A 151 -8.09 26.74 -7.68
CA LEU A 151 -7.47 26.02 -6.58
C LEU A 151 -6.35 25.09 -7.05
N LYS A 152 -6.50 24.41 -8.19
CA LYS A 152 -5.46 23.56 -8.79
C LYS A 152 -4.24 24.39 -9.16
N ARG A 153 -4.43 25.52 -9.87
CA ARG A 153 -3.33 26.45 -10.20
C ARG A 153 -2.63 26.99 -8.96
N PHE A 154 -3.39 27.31 -7.90
CA PHE A 154 -2.84 27.78 -6.65
C PHE A 154 -1.93 26.74 -6.00
N LEU A 155 -2.35 25.48 -5.94
CA LEU A 155 -1.55 24.36 -5.40
C LEU A 155 -0.33 24.04 -6.28
N GLU A 156 -0.47 24.06 -7.61
CA GLU A 156 0.65 23.85 -8.54
C GLU A 156 1.72 24.94 -8.41
N LYS A 157 1.32 26.19 -8.23
CA LYS A 157 2.22 27.35 -8.09
C LYS A 157 3.02 27.31 -6.79
N HIS A 158 2.47 26.78 -5.69
CA HIS A 158 3.09 26.85 -4.37
C HIS A 158 3.75 25.54 -3.95
N LYS A 159 5.06 25.38 -4.26
CA LYS A 159 5.86 24.21 -3.87
C LYS A 159 5.78 23.91 -2.37
N ARG A 160 5.72 24.94 -1.51
CA ARG A 160 5.61 24.78 -0.04
C ARG A 160 4.32 24.08 0.37
N LEU A 161 3.19 24.32 -0.29
CA LEU A 161 1.91 23.66 0.01
C LEU A 161 1.95 22.17 -0.35
N ARG A 162 2.59 21.81 -1.46
CA ARG A 162 2.79 20.40 -1.84
C ARG A 162 3.64 19.66 -0.83
N THR A 163 4.72 20.30 -0.35
CA THR A 163 5.54 19.72 0.72
C THR A 163 4.75 19.60 2.03
N CYS A 164 3.95 20.58 2.38
CA CYS A 164 3.08 20.54 3.55
C CYS A 164 2.06 19.39 3.46
N LEU A 165 1.41 19.22 2.30
CA LEU A 165 0.50 18.10 2.05
C LEU A 165 1.21 16.75 2.22
N LEU A 166 2.40 16.59 1.65
CA LEU A 166 3.21 15.38 1.85
C LEU A 166 3.51 15.15 3.34
N LEU A 167 3.91 16.19 4.09
CA LEU A 167 4.19 16.05 5.52
C LEU A 167 2.94 15.66 6.33
N ILE A 168 1.78 16.18 5.99
CA ILE A 168 0.50 15.80 6.62
C ILE A 168 0.19 14.32 6.35
N VAL A 169 0.37 13.87 5.11
CA VAL A 169 0.13 12.46 4.74
C VAL A 169 1.13 11.53 5.43
N LEU A 170 2.42 11.93 5.46
CA LEU A 170 3.46 11.17 6.19
C LEU A 170 3.16 11.09 7.68
N PHE A 171 2.70 12.20 8.27
CA PHE A 171 2.31 12.23 9.67
C PHE A 171 1.12 11.30 9.94
N GLY A 172 0.08 11.31 9.07
CA GLY A 172 -1.02 10.35 9.13
C GLY A 172 -0.55 8.90 9.04
N ALA A 173 0.32 8.59 8.09
CA ALA A 173 0.90 7.24 7.96
C ALA A 173 1.71 6.84 9.19
N CYS A 174 2.49 7.75 9.77
CA CYS A 174 3.25 7.48 11.00
C CYS A 174 2.34 7.26 12.20
N MET A 175 1.19 7.95 12.26
CA MET A 175 0.18 7.71 13.29
C MET A 175 -0.44 6.31 13.15
N VAL A 176 -0.71 5.83 11.92
CA VAL A 176 -1.19 4.46 11.71
C VAL A 176 -0.12 3.42 12.05
N ILE A 177 1.17 3.70 11.78
CA ILE A 177 2.26 2.83 12.26
C ILE A 177 2.31 2.79 13.79
N GLY A 178 2.09 3.95 14.45
CA GLY A 178 1.94 4.04 15.90
C GLY A 178 0.75 3.24 16.44
N ASP A 179 -0.36 3.23 15.72
CA ASP A 179 -1.53 2.41 15.99
C ASP A 179 -1.19 0.92 15.96
N GLY A 180 -0.35 0.49 15.00
CA GLY A 180 0.19 -0.87 14.94
C GLY A 180 1.00 -1.31 16.18
N VAL A 181 1.43 -0.38 17.02
CA VAL A 181 2.05 -0.64 18.33
C VAL A 181 1.00 -0.68 19.43
N LEU A 182 0.06 0.27 19.44
CA LEU A 182 -0.89 0.49 20.53
C LEU A 182 -2.04 -0.54 20.55
N THR A 183 -2.56 -0.89 19.37
CA THR A 183 -3.70 -1.81 19.24
C THR A 183 -3.40 -3.22 19.78
N PRO A 184 -2.28 -3.88 19.45
CA PRO A 184 -1.96 -5.17 20.06
C PRO A 184 -1.80 -5.08 21.58
N ALA A 185 -1.21 -3.98 22.07
CA ALA A 185 -1.02 -3.76 23.50
C ALA A 185 -2.36 -3.67 24.24
N ILE A 186 -3.29 -2.81 23.79
CA ILE A 186 -4.58 -2.62 24.47
C ILE A 186 -5.49 -3.84 24.31
N SER A 187 -5.58 -4.44 23.13
CA SER A 187 -6.50 -5.55 22.86
C SER A 187 -6.12 -6.80 23.64
N VAL A 188 -4.83 -7.15 23.69
CA VAL A 188 -4.36 -8.30 24.45
C VAL A 188 -4.46 -8.03 25.95
N LEU A 189 -3.99 -6.88 26.43
CA LEU A 189 -4.00 -6.55 27.85
C LEU A 189 -5.44 -6.49 28.39
N SER A 190 -6.37 -5.84 27.67
CA SER A 190 -7.78 -5.74 28.09
C SER A 190 -8.50 -7.09 28.07
N SER A 191 -8.18 -7.97 27.10
CA SER A 191 -8.75 -9.31 27.07
C SER A 191 -8.25 -10.17 28.23
N ILE A 192 -6.95 -10.16 28.51
CA ILE A 192 -6.37 -10.96 29.62
C ILE A 192 -6.77 -10.41 30.97
N SER A 193 -6.96 -9.09 31.13
CA SER A 193 -7.46 -8.50 32.39
C SER A 193 -8.83 -9.04 32.79
N GLY A 194 -9.64 -9.51 31.85
CA GLY A 194 -10.90 -10.20 32.11
C GLY A 194 -10.76 -11.43 33.03
N LEU A 195 -9.57 -12.04 33.07
CA LEU A 195 -9.31 -13.16 33.95
C LEU A 195 -9.41 -12.79 35.45
N GLN A 196 -9.08 -11.54 35.80
CA GLN A 196 -9.15 -11.05 37.20
C GLN A 196 -10.57 -11.06 37.75
N VAL A 197 -11.60 -10.97 36.90
CA VAL A 197 -13.01 -11.01 37.34
C VAL A 197 -13.34 -12.33 38.05
N ARG A 198 -12.75 -13.43 37.61
CA ARG A 198 -12.96 -14.77 38.25
C ARG A 198 -11.78 -15.21 39.10
N ALA A 199 -10.56 -14.91 38.71
CA ALA A 199 -9.36 -15.24 39.45
C ALA A 199 -8.90 -14.03 40.30
N LYS A 200 -9.67 -13.72 41.35
CA LYS A 200 -9.42 -12.54 42.23
C LYS A 200 -8.05 -12.54 42.94
N LYS A 201 -7.29 -13.66 42.87
CA LYS A 201 -5.91 -13.75 43.40
C LYS A 201 -4.86 -13.25 42.40
N LEU A 202 -5.22 -13.05 41.13
CA LEU A 202 -4.28 -12.65 40.09
C LEU A 202 -3.90 -11.19 40.30
N VAL A 203 -2.60 -10.92 40.43
CA VAL A 203 -2.05 -9.57 40.60
C VAL A 203 -1.88 -8.92 39.20
N ASP A 204 -1.99 -7.59 39.10
CA ASP A 204 -1.84 -6.84 37.84
C ASP A 204 -0.53 -7.17 37.12
N GLY A 205 0.56 -7.39 37.87
CA GLY A 205 1.84 -7.79 37.28
C GLY A 205 1.82 -9.12 36.54
N GLU A 206 1.04 -10.10 37.01
CA GLU A 206 0.89 -11.40 36.35
C GLU A 206 0.10 -11.28 35.05
N VAL A 207 -0.96 -10.45 35.04
CA VAL A 207 -1.73 -10.15 33.82
C VAL A 207 -0.82 -9.51 32.74
N VAL A 208 0.04 -8.57 33.14
CA VAL A 208 0.99 -7.94 32.22
C VAL A 208 1.99 -8.97 31.67
N ILE A 209 2.52 -9.87 32.51
CA ILE A 209 3.45 -10.93 32.06
C ILE A 209 2.77 -11.87 31.06
N ILE A 210 1.55 -12.35 31.40
CA ILE A 210 0.78 -13.22 30.48
C ILE A 210 0.54 -12.50 29.14
N SER A 211 0.14 -11.23 29.18
CA SER A 211 -0.07 -10.41 27.99
C SER A 211 1.20 -10.28 27.15
N CYS A 212 2.36 -10.06 27.78
CA CYS A 212 3.65 -10.00 27.09
C CYS A 212 4.00 -11.35 26.41
N VAL A 213 3.74 -12.48 27.05
CA VAL A 213 3.96 -13.81 26.46
C VAL A 213 3.07 -14.01 25.23
N VAL A 214 1.79 -13.64 25.32
CA VAL A 214 0.85 -13.71 24.18
C VAL A 214 1.31 -12.81 23.05
N LEU A 215 1.75 -11.58 23.33
CA LEU A 215 2.27 -10.64 22.34
C LEU A 215 3.53 -11.17 21.63
N VAL A 216 4.51 -11.72 22.37
CA VAL A 216 5.70 -12.35 21.78
C VAL A 216 5.28 -13.51 20.87
N GLY A 217 4.36 -14.36 21.31
CA GLY A 217 3.82 -15.44 20.49
C GLY A 217 3.15 -14.95 19.21
N LEU A 218 2.36 -13.87 19.31
CA LEU A 218 1.70 -13.23 18.18
C LEU A 218 2.71 -12.77 17.11
N PHE A 219 3.71 -11.96 17.50
CA PHE A 219 4.73 -11.44 16.60
C PHE A 219 5.64 -12.54 16.03
N ALA A 220 5.93 -13.59 16.81
CA ALA A 220 6.70 -14.73 16.34
C ALA A 220 5.96 -15.57 15.29
N LEU A 221 4.62 -15.68 15.39
CA LEU A 221 3.80 -16.42 14.42
C LEU A 221 3.65 -15.69 13.07
N GLN A 222 3.87 -14.38 13.02
CA GLN A 222 3.74 -13.57 11.81
C GLN A 222 4.55 -14.12 10.63
N HIS A 223 5.74 -14.66 10.90
CA HIS A 223 6.65 -15.11 9.84
C HIS A 223 6.16 -16.38 9.11
N LYS A 224 5.28 -17.20 9.73
CA LYS A 224 4.75 -18.44 9.11
C LYS A 224 3.71 -18.20 8.03
N GLY A 225 3.36 -16.94 7.77
CA GLY A 225 2.42 -16.56 6.72
C GLY A 225 0.95 -16.59 7.16
N THR A 226 0.28 -15.48 6.96
CA THR A 226 -1.10 -15.24 7.41
C THR A 226 -2.16 -15.93 6.54
N GLN A 227 -1.80 -16.57 5.43
CA GLN A 227 -2.77 -17.05 4.44
C GLN A 227 -3.66 -18.20 4.95
N ARG A 228 -3.09 -19.23 5.60
CA ARG A 228 -3.88 -20.32 6.21
C ARG A 228 -4.60 -19.86 7.47
N VAL A 229 -3.95 -18.96 8.19
CA VAL A 229 -4.42 -18.42 9.47
C VAL A 229 -5.62 -17.48 9.27
N ALA A 230 -5.65 -16.66 8.21
CA ALA A 230 -6.76 -15.75 7.93
C ALA A 230 -8.08 -16.46 7.64
N PHE A 231 -8.05 -17.62 6.97
CA PHE A 231 -9.26 -18.43 6.78
C PHE A 231 -9.79 -18.99 8.11
N MET A 232 -8.88 -19.31 9.06
CA MET A 232 -9.26 -19.75 10.42
C MET A 232 -9.71 -18.60 11.32
N PHE A 233 -9.32 -17.36 11.03
CA PHE A 233 -9.67 -16.18 11.84
C PHE A 233 -11.10 -15.72 11.61
N ALA A 234 -11.62 -15.84 10.39
CA ALA A 234 -12.99 -15.42 10.08
C ALA A 234 -14.04 -16.12 10.96
N PRO A 235 -14.03 -17.45 11.18
CA PRO A 235 -14.94 -18.12 12.11
C PRO A 235 -14.81 -17.58 13.54
N VAL A 236 -13.58 -17.31 14.00
CA VAL A 236 -13.37 -16.79 15.37
C VAL A 236 -14.08 -15.45 15.55
N VAL A 237 -13.90 -14.52 14.61
CA VAL A 237 -14.56 -13.19 14.69
C VAL A 237 -16.07 -13.30 14.52
N ILE A 238 -16.58 -14.16 13.63
CA ILE A 238 -18.03 -14.36 13.46
C ILE A 238 -18.64 -14.94 14.74
N ILE A 239 -18.02 -15.97 15.31
CA ILE A 239 -18.50 -16.56 16.58
C ILE A 239 -18.45 -15.53 17.70
N TRP A 240 -17.36 -14.75 17.78
CA TRP A 240 -17.23 -13.64 18.71
C TRP A 240 -18.37 -12.64 18.59
N LEU A 241 -18.65 -12.14 17.36
CA LEU A 241 -19.74 -11.20 17.09
C LEU A 241 -21.11 -11.76 17.47
N LEU A 242 -21.37 -13.04 17.19
CA LEU A 242 -22.62 -13.69 17.59
C LEU A 242 -22.74 -13.81 19.12
N PHE A 243 -21.65 -14.14 19.80
CA PHE A 243 -21.66 -14.20 21.28
C PHE A 243 -21.94 -12.84 21.90
N ILE A 244 -21.23 -11.80 21.47
CA ILE A 244 -21.44 -10.44 22.03
C ILE A 244 -22.84 -9.91 21.69
N ALA A 245 -23.37 -10.20 20.50
CA ALA A 245 -24.74 -9.83 20.15
C ALA A 245 -25.78 -10.55 21.02
N ALA A 246 -25.62 -11.86 21.25
CA ALA A 246 -26.51 -12.64 22.09
C ALA A 246 -26.46 -12.15 23.56
N ILE A 247 -25.26 -11.89 24.09
CA ILE A 247 -25.09 -11.33 25.43
C ILE A 247 -25.71 -9.93 25.54
N GLY A 248 -25.47 -9.09 24.50
CA GLY A 248 -26.04 -7.76 24.43
C GLY A 248 -27.55 -7.76 24.42
N LEU A 249 -28.17 -8.64 23.64
CA LEU A 249 -29.63 -8.81 23.62
C LEU A 249 -30.17 -9.34 24.96
N TYR A 250 -29.51 -10.37 25.54
CA TYR A 250 -29.87 -10.88 26.84
C TYR A 250 -29.83 -9.79 27.91
N ASN A 251 -28.75 -9.02 28.00
CA ASN A 251 -28.59 -7.96 28.99
C ASN A 251 -29.60 -6.84 28.79
N THR A 252 -29.93 -6.48 27.54
CA THR A 252 -30.94 -5.47 27.24
C THR A 252 -32.33 -5.87 27.76
N ILE A 253 -32.72 -7.13 27.56
CA ILE A 253 -34.04 -7.64 27.99
C ILE A 253 -34.07 -7.84 29.51
N TYR A 254 -32.99 -8.38 30.08
CA TYR A 254 -32.95 -8.77 31.48
C TYR A 254 -32.78 -7.61 32.47
N TRP A 255 -31.84 -6.66 32.17
CA TRP A 255 -31.49 -5.59 33.08
C TRP A 255 -32.33 -4.32 32.89
N ASN A 256 -32.41 -3.78 31.69
CA ASN A 256 -33.11 -2.52 31.46
C ASN A 256 -33.54 -2.35 29.98
N PRO A 257 -34.76 -2.82 29.61
CA PRO A 257 -35.25 -2.62 28.23
C PRO A 257 -35.43 -1.17 27.80
N ARG A 258 -35.53 -0.23 28.78
CA ARG A 258 -35.70 1.21 28.53
C ARG A 258 -34.50 1.84 27.80
N ILE A 259 -33.35 1.14 27.79
CA ILE A 259 -32.14 1.65 27.08
C ILE A 259 -32.39 1.88 25.61
N ILE A 260 -33.38 1.24 25.01
CA ILE A 260 -33.79 1.46 23.61
C ILE A 260 -34.16 2.93 23.35
N HIS A 261 -34.70 3.62 24.33
CA HIS A 261 -35.05 5.04 24.20
C HIS A 261 -33.79 5.92 24.02
N ALA A 262 -32.62 5.46 24.48
CA ALA A 262 -31.36 6.17 24.30
C ALA A 262 -30.79 6.12 22.86
N LEU A 263 -31.45 5.43 21.93
CA LEU A 263 -31.20 5.58 20.48
C LEU A 263 -31.57 7.00 19.99
N SER A 264 -32.45 7.72 20.72
CA SER A 264 -32.80 9.10 20.39
C SER A 264 -31.62 10.06 20.68
N PRO A 265 -31.29 10.97 19.74
CA PRO A 265 -30.21 11.96 19.95
C PRO A 265 -30.52 12.96 21.07
N HIS A 266 -31.75 13.01 21.56
CA HIS A 266 -32.13 13.84 22.70
C HIS A 266 -31.32 13.52 23.99
N TYR A 267 -30.91 12.25 24.14
CA TYR A 267 -30.07 11.84 25.29
C TYR A 267 -28.65 12.40 25.21
N ILE A 268 -28.16 12.76 24.03
CA ILE A 268 -26.88 13.46 23.89
C ILE A 268 -26.98 14.86 24.48
N VAL A 269 -28.08 15.58 24.17
CA VAL A 269 -28.29 16.93 24.72
C VAL A 269 -28.38 16.89 26.24
N LYS A 270 -29.22 15.98 26.77
CA LYS A 270 -29.33 15.76 28.22
C LYS A 270 -28.02 15.42 28.90
N PHE A 271 -27.19 14.61 28.22
CA PHE A 271 -25.87 14.24 28.74
C PHE A 271 -24.98 15.47 28.91
N PHE A 272 -24.90 16.34 27.92
CA PHE A 272 -24.07 17.54 28.01
C PHE A 272 -24.66 18.59 28.95
N GLU A 273 -25.97 18.68 29.07
CA GLU A 273 -26.63 19.53 30.05
C GLU A 273 -26.29 19.11 31.50
N HIS A 274 -26.25 17.78 31.75
CA HIS A 274 -25.97 17.22 33.07
C HIS A 274 -24.47 17.20 33.42
N THR A 275 -23.61 16.90 32.48
CA THR A 275 -22.16 16.67 32.72
C THR A 275 -21.28 17.85 32.33
N GLY A 276 -21.76 18.75 31.45
CA GLY A 276 -21.04 19.94 31.02
C GLY A 276 -19.65 19.65 30.45
N LYS A 277 -18.64 20.29 31.00
CA LYS A 277 -17.23 20.14 30.57
C LYS A 277 -16.67 18.73 30.80
N ASP A 278 -17.10 18.05 31.85
CA ASP A 278 -16.62 16.71 32.20
C ASP A 278 -17.12 15.68 31.18
N GLY A 279 -18.34 15.86 30.68
CA GLY A 279 -18.88 15.09 29.55
C GLY A 279 -18.09 15.28 28.28
N TRP A 280 -17.67 16.51 27.96
CA TRP A 280 -16.82 16.77 26.79
C TRP A 280 -15.45 16.08 26.92
N ILE A 281 -14.81 16.09 28.09
CA ILE A 281 -13.55 15.39 28.33
C ILE A 281 -13.70 13.88 28.16
N SER A 282 -14.87 13.31 28.46
CA SER A 282 -15.14 11.87 28.33
C SER A 282 -15.27 11.40 26.88
N LEU A 283 -15.52 12.30 25.93
CA LEU A 283 -15.55 11.98 24.49
C LEU A 283 -14.30 11.23 24.03
N GLY A 284 -13.13 11.51 24.63
CA GLY A 284 -11.89 10.78 24.35
C GLY A 284 -11.89 9.30 24.74
N GLY A 285 -12.84 8.85 25.59
CA GLY A 285 -13.06 7.42 25.85
C GLY A 285 -14.10 6.84 24.90
N ILE A 286 -15.16 7.60 24.61
CA ILE A 286 -16.25 7.18 23.72
C ILE A 286 -15.72 6.96 22.29
N LEU A 287 -14.76 7.75 21.87
CA LEU A 287 -14.13 7.64 20.56
C LEU A 287 -13.48 6.26 20.29
N LEU A 288 -13.09 5.53 21.33
CA LEU A 288 -12.55 4.18 21.19
C LEU A 288 -13.54 3.19 20.56
N SER A 289 -14.82 3.53 20.52
CA SER A 289 -15.84 2.73 19.82
C SER A 289 -15.69 2.70 18.31
N VAL A 290 -14.99 3.67 17.70
CA VAL A 290 -14.80 3.79 16.24
C VAL A 290 -13.37 3.52 15.80
N THR A 291 -12.49 3.15 16.72
CA THR A 291 -11.11 2.74 16.39
C THR A 291 -11.13 1.49 15.50
N GLY A 292 -10.10 1.33 14.65
CA GLY A 292 -10.08 0.29 13.63
C GLY A 292 -10.77 0.64 12.30
N THR A 293 -11.54 1.73 12.24
CA THR A 293 -12.21 2.16 11.00
C THR A 293 -11.22 2.59 9.92
N GLU A 294 -10.12 3.23 10.29
CA GLU A 294 -9.08 3.61 9.35
C GLU A 294 -8.30 2.39 8.83
N ALA A 295 -8.06 1.40 9.69
CA ALA A 295 -7.46 0.12 9.28
C ALA A 295 -8.37 -0.62 8.28
N MET A 296 -9.69 -0.59 8.48
CA MET A 296 -10.67 -1.11 7.51
C MET A 296 -10.52 -0.45 6.13
N PHE A 297 -10.31 0.85 6.08
CA PHE A 297 -10.10 1.57 4.82
C PHE A 297 -8.72 1.25 4.21
N ALA A 298 -7.67 1.12 5.01
CA ALA A 298 -6.33 0.77 4.54
C ALA A 298 -6.25 -0.65 3.96
N ASP A 299 -7.06 -1.58 4.48
CA ASP A 299 -7.11 -2.97 4.02
C ASP A 299 -8.07 -3.21 2.85
N LEU A 300 -8.69 -2.15 2.30
CA LEU A 300 -9.59 -2.23 1.14
C LEU A 300 -8.98 -3.01 -0.02
N GLY A 301 -7.69 -2.86 -0.27
CA GLY A 301 -6.99 -3.52 -1.37
C GLY A 301 -6.90 -5.04 -1.32
N HIS A 302 -7.28 -5.64 -0.21
CA HIS A 302 -7.35 -7.10 -0.08
C HIS A 302 -8.73 -7.65 -0.44
N PHE A 303 -9.75 -6.77 -0.53
CA PHE A 303 -11.15 -7.12 -0.68
C PHE A 303 -11.83 -6.18 -1.68
N ASN A 304 -13.06 -6.47 -2.02
CA ASN A 304 -13.89 -5.57 -2.83
C ASN A 304 -14.69 -4.64 -1.90
N GLU A 305 -14.84 -3.37 -2.28
CA GLU A 305 -15.66 -2.37 -1.59
C GLU A 305 -17.04 -2.93 -1.21
N THR A 306 -17.73 -3.59 -2.16
CA THR A 306 -19.06 -4.18 -1.95
C THR A 306 -19.03 -5.29 -0.88
N SER A 307 -17.98 -6.12 -0.84
CA SER A 307 -17.87 -7.19 0.15
C SER A 307 -17.70 -6.66 1.57
N ILE A 308 -16.91 -5.58 1.72
CA ILE A 308 -16.73 -4.88 3.00
C ILE A 308 -18.05 -4.24 3.43
N ARG A 309 -18.76 -3.55 2.54
CA ARG A 309 -20.07 -2.95 2.85
C ARG A 309 -21.10 -3.98 3.32
N ILE A 310 -21.21 -5.11 2.63
CA ILE A 310 -22.15 -6.18 3.00
C ILE A 310 -21.80 -6.76 4.38
N ALA A 311 -20.53 -7.04 4.64
CA ALA A 311 -20.08 -7.57 5.93
C ALA A 311 -20.35 -6.59 7.07
N PHE A 312 -20.06 -5.30 6.86
CA PHE A 312 -20.26 -4.27 7.87
C PHE A 312 -21.74 -4.08 8.20
N VAL A 313 -22.57 -3.78 7.19
CA VAL A 313 -24.00 -3.48 7.39
C VAL A 313 -24.79 -4.72 7.83
N GLY A 314 -24.43 -5.90 7.29
CA GLY A 314 -25.19 -7.14 7.54
C GLY A 314 -24.92 -7.77 8.91
N LEU A 315 -23.70 -7.68 9.42
CA LEU A 315 -23.36 -8.39 10.68
C LEU A 315 -22.68 -7.48 11.71
N ILE A 316 -21.65 -6.72 11.34
CA ILE A 316 -20.80 -6.02 12.30
C ILE A 316 -21.57 -4.92 13.02
N TYR A 317 -22.19 -4.04 12.25
CA TYR A 317 -22.94 -2.90 12.77
C TYR A 317 -24.05 -3.34 13.74
N PRO A 318 -24.96 -4.26 13.39
CA PRO A 318 -26.01 -4.68 14.32
C PRO A 318 -25.48 -5.41 15.55
N CYS A 319 -24.45 -6.27 15.41
CA CYS A 319 -23.91 -6.99 16.55
C CYS A 319 -23.24 -6.05 17.56
N LEU A 320 -22.46 -5.05 17.10
CA LEU A 320 -21.81 -4.10 17.99
C LEU A 320 -22.80 -3.15 18.64
N VAL A 321 -23.82 -2.67 17.92
CA VAL A 321 -24.88 -1.83 18.51
C VAL A 321 -25.62 -2.60 19.62
N LEU A 322 -26.00 -3.85 19.38
CA LEU A 322 -26.63 -4.71 20.38
C LEU A 322 -25.74 -4.90 21.61
N GLN A 323 -24.42 -5.12 21.39
CA GLN A 323 -23.48 -5.28 22.49
C GLN A 323 -23.34 -4.02 23.35
N TYR A 324 -23.14 -2.85 22.71
CA TYR A 324 -23.06 -1.58 23.43
C TYR A 324 -24.34 -1.25 24.18
N MET A 325 -25.50 -1.55 23.57
CA MET A 325 -26.81 -1.38 24.21
C MET A 325 -26.96 -2.29 25.44
N GLY A 326 -26.61 -3.57 25.33
CA GLY A 326 -26.70 -4.52 26.44
C GLY A 326 -25.73 -4.22 27.57
N GLN A 327 -24.53 -3.76 27.27
CA GLN A 327 -23.54 -3.32 28.25
C GLN A 327 -24.02 -2.07 28.99
N ALA A 328 -24.66 -1.13 28.30
CA ALA A 328 -25.27 0.04 28.90
C ALA A 328 -26.50 -0.34 29.78
N ALA A 329 -27.32 -1.31 29.34
CA ALA A 329 -28.41 -1.82 30.13
C ALA A 329 -27.93 -2.43 31.46
N PHE A 330 -26.85 -3.20 31.40
CA PHE A 330 -26.21 -3.76 32.63
C PHE A 330 -25.68 -2.65 33.53
N LEU A 331 -24.90 -1.71 32.98
CA LEU A 331 -24.29 -0.60 33.73
C LEU A 331 -25.33 0.34 34.35
N SER A 332 -26.49 0.51 33.74
CA SER A 332 -27.56 1.34 34.28
C SER A 332 -28.09 0.84 35.63
N LYS A 333 -27.86 -0.43 35.97
CA LYS A 333 -28.24 -1.03 37.26
C LYS A 333 -27.04 -1.35 38.14
N ASN A 334 -25.87 -1.61 37.54
CA ASN A 334 -24.65 -2.06 38.24
C ASN A 334 -23.49 -1.05 37.95
N ILE A 335 -23.69 0.19 38.29
CA ILE A 335 -22.75 1.28 37.94
C ILE A 335 -21.41 1.19 38.67
N HIS A 336 -21.30 0.40 39.72
CA HIS A 336 -20.05 0.19 40.46
C HIS A 336 -19.06 -0.69 39.70
N ASP A 337 -19.54 -1.49 38.76
CA ASP A 337 -18.75 -2.47 38.00
C ASP A 337 -18.18 -1.93 36.68
N VAL A 338 -18.05 -0.60 36.55
CA VAL A 338 -17.59 0.08 35.31
C VAL A 338 -16.19 -0.37 34.92
N SER A 339 -15.29 -0.63 35.88
CA SER A 339 -13.89 -0.99 35.62
C SER A 339 -13.73 -2.32 34.86
N SER A 340 -14.67 -3.24 35.03
CA SER A 340 -14.70 -4.56 34.39
C SER A 340 -16.03 -4.83 33.69
N SER A 341 -16.71 -3.78 33.24
CA SER A 341 -18.10 -3.78 32.81
C SER A 341 -18.42 -4.83 31.74
N PHE A 342 -17.51 -5.08 30.80
CA PHE A 342 -17.72 -6.08 29.78
C PHE A 342 -17.79 -7.48 30.36
N PHE A 343 -16.78 -7.88 31.11
CA PHE A 343 -16.70 -9.25 31.68
C PHE A 343 -17.68 -9.53 32.79
N GLU A 344 -18.03 -8.53 33.59
CA GLU A 344 -19.05 -8.65 34.65
C GLU A 344 -20.47 -8.74 34.06
N SER A 345 -20.71 -8.14 32.90
CA SER A 345 -22.00 -8.26 32.20
C SER A 345 -22.27 -9.64 31.61
N ILE A 346 -21.27 -10.54 31.59
CA ILE A 346 -21.40 -11.89 31.02
C ILE A 346 -22.04 -12.83 32.06
N PRO A 347 -23.10 -13.56 31.71
CA PRO A 347 -23.68 -14.58 32.59
C PRO A 347 -22.64 -15.63 33.01
N GLN A 348 -22.70 -16.05 34.28
CA GLN A 348 -21.69 -16.95 34.89
C GLN A 348 -21.49 -18.26 34.12
N SER A 349 -22.56 -18.81 33.56
CA SER A 349 -22.56 -20.09 32.84
C SER A 349 -21.77 -20.07 31.54
N VAL A 350 -21.68 -18.91 30.87
CA VAL A 350 -21.02 -18.77 29.57
C VAL A 350 -19.70 -17.98 29.62
N PHE A 351 -19.25 -17.63 30.84
CA PHE A 351 -18.05 -16.81 31.02
C PHE A 351 -16.79 -17.40 30.35
N TRP A 352 -16.47 -18.66 30.65
CA TRP A 352 -15.24 -19.28 30.12
C TRP A 352 -15.20 -19.41 28.59
N PRO A 353 -16.24 -19.90 27.92
CA PRO A 353 -16.28 -19.89 26.45
C PRO A 353 -16.09 -18.51 25.87
N VAL A 354 -16.76 -17.49 26.43
CA VAL A 354 -16.66 -16.10 25.96
C VAL A 354 -15.28 -15.53 26.20
N PHE A 355 -14.66 -15.81 27.35
CA PHE A 355 -13.30 -15.37 27.67
C PHE A 355 -12.27 -15.94 26.67
N VAL A 356 -12.34 -17.24 26.38
CA VAL A 356 -11.44 -17.87 25.42
C VAL A 356 -11.62 -17.26 24.01
N ILE A 357 -12.87 -17.07 23.58
CA ILE A 357 -13.14 -16.49 22.25
C ILE A 357 -12.74 -15.02 22.22
N SER A 358 -12.91 -14.25 23.31
CA SER A 358 -12.46 -12.85 23.38
C SER A 358 -10.94 -12.73 23.26
N SER A 359 -10.20 -13.64 23.90
CA SER A 359 -8.74 -13.69 23.82
C SER A 359 -8.25 -14.04 22.40
N LEU A 360 -8.93 -15.00 21.75
CA LEU A 360 -8.66 -15.32 20.34
C LEU A 360 -9.02 -14.14 19.41
N ALA A 361 -10.14 -13.46 19.67
CA ALA A 361 -10.54 -12.28 18.93
C ALA A 361 -9.54 -11.13 19.08
N ALA A 362 -8.99 -10.92 20.28
CA ALA A 362 -7.95 -9.93 20.54
C ALA A 362 -6.63 -10.24 19.76
N ILE A 363 -6.27 -11.51 19.63
CA ILE A 363 -5.15 -11.96 18.79
C ILE A 363 -5.42 -11.64 17.33
N VAL A 364 -6.63 -11.92 16.84
CA VAL A 364 -7.02 -11.61 15.45
C VAL A 364 -7.05 -10.11 15.20
N ALA A 365 -7.56 -9.32 16.14
CA ALA A 365 -7.56 -7.86 16.09
C ALA A 365 -6.14 -7.29 15.94
N SER A 366 -5.24 -7.76 16.78
CA SER A 366 -3.82 -7.37 16.72
C SER A 366 -3.19 -7.72 15.37
N GLN A 367 -3.51 -8.88 14.83
CA GLN A 367 -3.03 -9.37 13.56
C GLN A 367 -3.46 -8.46 12.39
N SER A 368 -4.69 -8.00 12.38
CA SER A 368 -5.23 -7.16 11.30
C SER A 368 -4.49 -5.81 11.23
N VAL A 369 -4.28 -5.15 12.37
CA VAL A 369 -3.61 -3.84 12.43
C VAL A 369 -2.11 -3.95 12.10
N ILE A 370 -1.44 -5.02 12.51
CA ILE A 370 -0.04 -5.28 12.11
C ILE A 370 0.04 -5.46 10.58
N SER A 371 -0.91 -6.16 9.97
CA SER A 371 -0.96 -6.36 8.52
C SER A 371 -1.20 -5.03 7.78
N ALA A 372 -2.13 -4.21 8.26
CA ALA A 372 -2.36 -2.85 7.73
C ALA A 372 -1.10 -1.98 7.84
N THR A 373 -0.36 -2.06 8.94
CA THR A 373 0.91 -1.36 9.13
C THR A 373 1.95 -1.78 8.09
N PHE A 374 2.08 -3.08 7.79
CA PHE A 374 2.99 -3.53 6.73
C PHE A 374 2.57 -3.01 5.34
N SER A 375 1.28 -2.94 5.05
CA SER A 375 0.76 -2.39 3.79
C SER A 375 1.15 -0.92 3.64
N ILE A 376 0.99 -0.12 4.69
CA ILE A 376 1.35 1.30 4.71
C ILE A 376 2.87 1.49 4.55
N VAL A 377 3.68 0.73 5.29
CA VAL A 377 5.15 0.79 5.16
C VAL A 377 5.58 0.44 3.73
N LYS A 378 4.96 -0.56 3.09
CA LYS A 378 5.23 -0.89 1.68
C LYS A 378 4.86 0.26 0.75
N GLN A 379 3.70 0.88 0.93
CA GLN A 379 3.29 2.04 0.13
C GLN A 379 4.28 3.19 0.29
N CYS A 380 4.71 3.52 1.53
CA CYS A 380 5.73 4.53 1.81
C CYS A 380 7.09 4.19 1.16
N HIS A 381 7.50 2.92 1.22
CA HIS A 381 8.73 2.43 0.60
C HIS A 381 8.68 2.58 -0.92
N SER A 382 7.59 2.17 -1.56
CA SER A 382 7.42 2.22 -3.01
C SER A 382 7.41 3.65 -3.55
N LEU A 383 6.90 4.61 -2.77
CA LEU A 383 6.93 6.03 -3.10
C LEU A 383 8.25 6.73 -2.69
N GLY A 384 9.27 5.95 -2.30
CA GLY A 384 10.60 6.48 -1.95
C GLY A 384 10.64 7.26 -0.64
N CYS A 385 9.61 7.14 0.21
CA CYS A 385 9.52 7.83 1.49
C CYS A 385 10.01 6.99 2.68
N PHE A 386 10.39 5.74 2.49
CA PHE A 386 10.83 4.84 3.55
C PHE A 386 12.13 4.12 3.18
N PRO A 387 13.03 3.82 4.15
CA PRO A 387 14.26 3.06 3.91
C PRO A 387 13.97 1.68 3.27
N ARG A 388 14.98 1.12 2.57
CA ARG A 388 14.83 -0.18 1.92
C ARG A 388 14.81 -1.31 2.92
N VAL A 389 13.65 -1.95 3.07
CA VAL A 389 13.38 -3.10 3.94
C VAL A 389 13.11 -4.36 3.14
N LYS A 390 13.23 -5.53 3.77
CA LYS A 390 12.88 -6.81 3.14
C LYS A 390 11.37 -6.98 3.10
N ILE A 391 10.81 -6.97 1.91
CA ILE A 391 9.40 -7.27 1.70
C ILE A 391 9.28 -8.73 1.25
N VAL A 392 8.60 -9.55 2.06
CA VAL A 392 8.34 -10.95 1.79
C VAL A 392 6.85 -11.11 1.44
N HIS A 393 6.57 -11.59 0.23
CA HIS A 393 5.20 -11.92 -0.16
C HIS A 393 4.83 -13.29 0.41
N THR A 394 3.81 -13.33 1.27
CA THR A 394 3.39 -14.55 1.97
C THR A 394 2.39 -15.37 1.18
N SER A 395 1.82 -14.84 0.09
CA SER A 395 0.87 -15.53 -0.78
C SER A 395 1.21 -15.35 -2.26
N ARG A 396 1.15 -16.44 -3.05
CA ARG A 396 1.26 -16.39 -4.52
C ARG A 396 -0.07 -16.00 -5.21
N TRP A 397 -1.21 -16.23 -4.55
CA TRP A 397 -2.54 -16.09 -5.13
C TRP A 397 -3.24 -14.77 -4.78
N ILE A 398 -2.90 -14.16 -3.65
CA ILE A 398 -3.47 -12.89 -3.17
C ILE A 398 -2.36 -11.86 -3.15
N HIS A 399 -2.36 -10.98 -4.15
CA HIS A 399 -1.48 -9.83 -4.21
C HIS A 399 -1.82 -8.89 -3.05
N GLY A 400 -0.82 -8.52 -2.26
CA GLY A 400 -1.00 -7.57 -1.16
C GLY A 400 -0.66 -8.10 0.24
N ARG A 401 -0.69 -9.41 0.48
CA ARG A 401 -0.25 -9.96 1.76
C ARG A 401 1.26 -10.02 1.85
N ILE A 402 1.79 -9.15 2.68
CA ILE A 402 3.23 -8.92 2.85
C ILE A 402 3.65 -9.09 4.30
N TYR A 403 4.90 -9.47 4.48
CA TYR A 403 5.56 -9.56 5.76
C TYR A 403 6.89 -8.79 5.68
N ILE A 404 7.14 -7.92 6.65
CA ILE A 404 8.36 -7.12 6.73
C ILE A 404 9.06 -7.44 8.06
N PRO A 405 10.09 -8.33 8.04
CA PRO A 405 10.74 -8.81 9.26
C PRO A 405 11.27 -7.69 10.16
N GLU A 406 11.95 -6.71 9.56
CA GLU A 406 12.57 -5.60 10.29
C GLU A 406 11.52 -4.81 11.08
N ILE A 407 10.40 -4.49 10.42
CA ILE A 407 9.30 -3.75 11.05
C ILE A 407 8.59 -4.60 12.11
N ASN A 408 8.39 -5.89 11.84
CA ASN A 408 7.74 -6.79 12.79
C ASN A 408 8.45 -6.82 14.15
N TRP A 409 9.79 -6.95 14.13
CA TRP A 409 10.57 -6.97 15.36
C TRP A 409 10.60 -5.62 16.06
N ILE A 410 10.65 -4.51 15.31
CA ILE A 410 10.58 -3.15 15.88
C ILE A 410 9.21 -2.95 16.55
N LEU A 411 8.11 -3.30 15.88
CA LEU A 411 6.76 -3.21 16.45
C LEU A 411 6.62 -4.06 17.71
N MET A 412 7.18 -5.28 17.73
CA MET A 412 7.18 -6.15 18.91
C MET A 412 7.86 -5.48 20.11
N VAL A 413 9.08 -4.96 19.92
CA VAL A 413 9.83 -4.30 21.00
C VAL A 413 9.08 -3.07 21.51
N LEU A 414 8.55 -2.24 20.63
CA LEU A 414 7.77 -1.06 21.00
C LEU A 414 6.48 -1.44 21.71
N CYS A 415 5.75 -2.45 21.23
CA CYS A 415 4.51 -2.94 21.85
C CYS A 415 4.76 -3.48 23.26
N LEU A 416 5.81 -4.28 23.46
CA LEU A 416 6.23 -4.76 24.79
C LEU A 416 6.64 -3.61 25.72
N SER A 417 7.36 -2.61 25.18
CA SER A 417 7.77 -1.42 25.96
C SER A 417 6.56 -0.62 26.45
N VAL A 418 5.54 -0.45 25.60
CA VAL A 418 4.28 0.22 25.96
C VAL A 418 3.51 -0.58 27.00
N THR A 419 3.36 -1.90 26.81
CA THR A 419 2.63 -2.78 27.73
C THR A 419 3.28 -2.84 29.11
N LEU A 420 4.60 -2.99 29.17
CA LEU A 420 5.37 -3.04 30.44
C LEU A 420 5.46 -1.66 31.11
N GLY A 421 5.52 -0.60 30.33
CA GLY A 421 5.67 0.77 30.83
C GLY A 421 4.39 1.30 31.47
N PHE A 422 3.26 1.15 30.78
CA PHE A 422 2.00 1.72 31.27
C PHE A 422 1.21 0.78 32.16
N ARG A 423 1.14 -0.50 31.85
CA ARG A 423 0.41 -1.54 32.62
C ARG A 423 -1.09 -1.28 32.81
N ASP A 424 -1.62 -0.19 32.29
CA ASP A 424 -3.00 0.26 32.41
C ASP A 424 -3.62 0.45 31.03
N THR A 425 -4.75 -0.24 30.81
CA THR A 425 -5.53 -0.19 29.57
C THR A 425 -6.09 1.20 29.29
N THR A 426 -6.40 1.98 30.34
CA THR A 426 -6.95 3.34 30.19
C THR A 426 -5.91 4.30 29.60
N ILE A 427 -4.66 4.21 30.08
CA ILE A 427 -3.55 5.05 29.60
C ILE A 427 -3.21 4.70 28.13
N ILE A 428 -3.14 3.40 27.82
CA ILE A 428 -2.90 2.94 26.45
C ILE A 428 -4.10 3.34 25.57
N GLY A 429 -5.33 3.26 26.07
CA GLY A 429 -6.54 3.70 25.38
C GLY A 429 -6.54 5.19 25.01
N ASN A 430 -6.05 6.05 25.92
CA ASN A 430 -5.90 7.49 25.62
C ASN A 430 -4.92 7.72 24.47
N ALA A 431 -3.78 7.01 24.46
CA ALA A 431 -2.80 7.07 23.37
C ALA A 431 -3.41 6.57 22.04
N TYR A 432 -4.07 5.43 22.07
CA TYR A 432 -4.72 4.83 20.93
C TYR A 432 -5.82 5.72 20.33
N GLY A 433 -6.69 6.28 21.18
CA GLY A 433 -7.72 7.20 20.73
C GLY A 433 -7.19 8.45 20.02
N ILE A 434 -6.10 9.05 20.53
CA ILE A 434 -5.47 10.20 19.87
C ILE A 434 -4.90 9.82 18.51
N ALA A 435 -4.21 8.68 18.40
CA ALA A 435 -3.66 8.21 17.13
C ALA A 435 -4.75 8.03 16.07
N SER A 436 -5.78 7.23 16.37
CA SER A 436 -6.87 6.92 15.46
C SER A 436 -7.65 8.18 15.05
N MET A 437 -8.01 9.06 15.99
CA MET A 437 -8.78 10.26 15.66
C MET A 437 -7.98 11.27 14.83
N THR A 438 -6.67 11.37 15.08
CA THR A 438 -5.80 12.24 14.27
C THR A 438 -5.76 11.77 12.81
N VAL A 439 -5.66 10.46 12.58
CA VAL A 439 -5.68 9.89 11.23
C VAL A 439 -7.03 10.11 10.56
N MET A 440 -8.14 9.85 11.25
CA MET A 440 -9.50 10.07 10.72
C MET A 440 -9.72 11.53 10.31
N PHE A 441 -9.21 12.47 11.10
CA PHE A 441 -9.28 13.91 10.81
C PHE A 441 -8.45 14.27 9.57
N ILE A 442 -7.24 13.70 9.42
CA ILE A 442 -6.42 13.87 8.21
C ILE A 442 -7.15 13.29 6.99
N THR A 443 -7.74 12.10 7.12
CA THR A 443 -8.52 11.45 6.05
C THR A 443 -9.70 12.33 5.62
N THR A 444 -10.37 13.04 6.56
CA THR A 444 -11.45 13.98 6.23
C THR A 444 -10.96 15.13 5.35
N TRP A 445 -9.80 15.70 5.66
CA TRP A 445 -9.19 16.76 4.84
C TRP A 445 -8.77 16.24 3.46
N LEU A 446 -8.14 15.08 3.39
CA LEU A 446 -7.75 14.46 2.12
C LEU A 446 -8.98 14.12 1.27
N MET A 447 -10.04 13.60 1.91
CA MET A 447 -11.28 13.27 1.22
C MET A 447 -11.98 14.52 0.65
N ALA A 448 -11.98 15.64 1.36
CA ALA A 448 -12.49 16.90 0.83
C ALA A 448 -11.74 17.35 -0.44
N LEU A 449 -10.41 17.15 -0.48
CA LEU A 449 -9.61 17.39 -1.69
C LEU A 449 -9.94 16.37 -2.81
N VAL A 450 -10.16 15.11 -2.48
CA VAL A 450 -10.56 14.07 -3.46
C VAL A 450 -11.93 14.40 -4.06
N ILE A 451 -12.89 14.85 -3.27
CA ILE A 451 -14.21 15.28 -3.76
C ILE A 451 -14.08 16.38 -4.82
N ILE A 452 -13.17 17.34 -4.62
CA ILE A 452 -12.95 18.45 -5.54
C ILE A 452 -12.16 18.02 -6.78
N PHE A 453 -11.03 17.35 -6.61
CA PHE A 453 -10.06 17.11 -7.69
C PHE A 453 -10.29 15.79 -8.43
N VAL A 454 -10.74 14.74 -7.74
CA VAL A 454 -10.92 13.40 -8.33
C VAL A 454 -12.36 13.19 -8.76
N TRP A 455 -13.33 13.47 -7.87
CA TRP A 455 -14.75 13.31 -8.19
C TRP A 455 -15.33 14.51 -8.94
N GLN A 456 -14.59 15.61 -9.03
CA GLN A 456 -14.98 16.86 -9.71
C GLN A 456 -16.35 17.40 -9.28
N ASN A 457 -16.70 17.17 -8.03
CA ASN A 457 -17.90 17.66 -7.43
C ASN A 457 -17.75 19.14 -6.98
N SER A 458 -18.88 19.79 -6.70
CA SER A 458 -18.92 21.17 -6.23
C SER A 458 -18.09 21.36 -4.94
N VAL A 459 -17.36 22.47 -4.89
CA VAL A 459 -16.61 22.91 -3.70
C VAL A 459 -17.53 23.04 -2.49
N ILE A 460 -18.81 23.40 -2.70
CA ILE A 460 -19.82 23.52 -1.64
C ILE A 460 -20.04 22.16 -0.98
N PHE A 461 -20.15 21.09 -1.77
CA PHE A 461 -20.33 19.74 -1.23
C PHE A 461 -19.11 19.27 -0.42
N ALA A 462 -17.91 19.56 -0.90
CA ALA A 462 -16.68 19.28 -0.17
C ALA A 462 -16.58 20.08 1.16
N LEU A 463 -17.01 21.34 1.15
CA LEU A 463 -17.07 22.16 2.36
C LEU A 463 -18.13 21.65 3.34
N LEU A 464 -19.30 21.26 2.88
CA LEU A 464 -20.33 20.65 3.73
C LEU A 464 -19.82 19.36 4.38
N PHE A 465 -19.17 18.50 3.59
CA PHE A 465 -18.53 17.29 4.11
C PHE A 465 -17.47 17.61 5.18
N LEU A 466 -16.57 18.56 4.88
CA LEU A 466 -15.49 18.95 5.78
C LEU A 466 -16.03 19.59 7.08
N ILE A 467 -17.01 20.50 6.99
CA ILE A 467 -17.60 21.17 8.16
C ILE A 467 -18.35 20.14 9.01
N PHE A 468 -19.18 19.29 8.40
CA PHE A 468 -20.01 18.33 9.13
C PHE A 468 -19.14 17.28 9.84
N PHE A 469 -18.31 16.54 9.11
CA PHE A 469 -17.47 15.49 9.73
C PHE A 469 -16.30 16.10 10.50
N GLY A 470 -15.68 17.15 9.98
CA GLY A 470 -14.56 17.81 10.65
C GLY A 470 -14.93 18.46 11.97
N SER A 471 -16.17 18.97 12.14
CA SER A 471 -16.64 19.52 13.43
C SER A 471 -16.81 18.40 14.48
N ILE A 472 -17.39 17.28 14.08
CA ILE A 472 -17.57 16.10 14.96
C ILE A 472 -16.19 15.57 15.38
N GLU A 473 -15.32 15.27 14.41
CA GLU A 473 -13.99 14.75 14.68
C GLU A 473 -13.10 15.75 15.42
N GLY A 474 -13.24 17.04 15.13
CA GLY A 474 -12.56 18.12 15.85
C GLY A 474 -12.98 18.18 17.33
N ALA A 475 -14.25 17.96 17.64
CA ALA A 475 -14.72 17.87 19.03
C ALA A 475 -14.11 16.68 19.77
N TYR A 476 -14.06 15.49 19.14
CA TYR A 476 -13.42 14.31 19.69
C TYR A 476 -11.90 14.49 19.86
N LEU A 477 -11.25 15.05 18.85
CA LEU A 477 -9.81 15.31 18.88
C LEU A 477 -9.45 16.30 19.98
N SER A 478 -10.25 17.40 20.12
CA SER A 478 -10.04 18.40 21.16
C SER A 478 -10.15 17.81 22.58
N SER A 479 -11.12 16.92 22.78
CA SER A 479 -11.26 16.17 24.05
C SER A 479 -10.05 15.26 24.31
N SER A 480 -9.63 14.54 23.29
CA SER A 480 -8.49 13.60 23.40
C SER A 480 -7.17 14.31 23.66
N LEU A 481 -6.94 15.49 23.08
CA LEU A 481 -5.73 16.28 23.31
C LEU A 481 -5.53 16.70 24.77
N ILE A 482 -6.60 16.84 25.56
CA ILE A 482 -6.51 17.10 27.01
C ILE A 482 -5.84 15.92 27.74
N LYS A 483 -5.99 14.71 27.22
CA LYS A 483 -5.42 13.49 27.78
C LYS A 483 -3.97 13.22 27.38
N VAL A 484 -3.33 14.13 26.64
CA VAL A 484 -1.90 14.01 26.24
C VAL A 484 -1.00 13.78 27.46
N PRO A 485 -1.12 14.50 28.59
CA PRO A 485 -0.31 14.22 29.78
C PRO A 485 -0.57 12.86 30.41
N GLN A 486 -1.73 12.24 30.10
CA GLN A 486 -2.16 10.94 30.64
C GLN A 486 -1.89 9.79 29.68
N GLY A 487 -0.71 9.76 29.06
CA GLY A 487 -0.28 8.73 28.14
C GLY A 487 -0.47 9.06 26.65
N GLY A 488 -1.30 10.05 26.33
CA GLY A 488 -1.57 10.46 24.95
C GLY A 488 -0.38 11.09 24.18
N TRP A 489 0.75 11.32 24.84
CA TRP A 489 1.98 11.81 24.20
C TRP A 489 2.71 10.74 23.38
N VAL A 490 2.49 9.46 23.68
CA VAL A 490 3.20 8.32 23.06
C VAL A 490 3.07 8.29 21.54
N PRO A 491 1.84 8.34 20.95
CA PRO A 491 1.70 8.30 19.50
C PRO A 491 2.36 9.50 18.81
N PHE A 492 2.39 10.68 19.46
CA PHE A 492 3.09 11.84 18.89
C PHE A 492 4.61 11.63 18.85
N VAL A 493 5.21 11.06 19.89
CA VAL A 493 6.65 10.77 19.93
C VAL A 493 7.01 9.69 18.91
N LEU A 494 6.24 8.59 18.87
CA LEU A 494 6.45 7.53 17.89
C LEU A 494 6.32 8.05 16.46
N SER A 495 5.24 8.79 16.18
CA SER A 495 5.02 9.37 14.86
C SER A 495 6.08 10.38 14.47
N PHE A 496 6.55 11.19 15.41
CA PHE A 496 7.64 12.13 15.15
C PHE A 496 8.94 11.41 14.78
N ILE A 497 9.29 10.33 15.51
CA ILE A 497 10.48 9.51 15.20
C ILE A 497 10.37 8.90 13.81
N PHE A 498 9.25 8.23 13.50
CA PHE A 498 9.03 7.65 12.18
C PHE A 498 9.01 8.72 11.08
N MET A 499 8.37 9.86 11.32
CA MET A 499 8.32 10.97 10.36
C MET A 499 9.71 11.55 10.08
N VAL A 500 10.57 11.70 11.10
CA VAL A 500 11.96 12.14 10.92
C VAL A 500 12.72 11.13 10.07
N ILE A 501 12.59 9.82 10.35
CA ILE A 501 13.24 8.76 9.56
C ILE A 501 12.80 8.84 8.10
N MET A 502 11.48 8.93 7.87
CA MET A 502 10.90 9.00 6.53
C MET A 502 11.31 10.27 5.79
N TYR A 503 11.26 11.41 6.46
CA TYR A 503 11.63 12.69 5.86
C TYR A 503 13.11 12.77 5.50
N VAL A 504 14.00 12.33 6.40
CA VAL A 504 15.44 12.28 6.15
C VAL A 504 15.76 11.36 4.97
N TRP A 505 15.11 10.20 4.90
CA TRP A 505 15.27 9.28 3.79
C TRP A 505 14.81 9.90 2.47
N HIS A 506 13.62 10.46 2.45
CA HIS A 506 13.06 11.14 1.26
C HIS A 506 13.95 12.30 0.82
N TYR A 507 14.36 13.15 1.76
CA TYR A 507 15.22 14.30 1.50
C TYR A 507 16.58 13.88 0.93
N GLY A 508 17.26 12.92 1.54
CA GLY A 508 18.54 12.42 1.07
C GLY A 508 18.46 11.75 -0.31
N THR A 509 17.42 10.99 -0.56
CA THR A 509 17.16 10.36 -1.87
C THR A 509 16.84 11.41 -2.94
N HIS A 510 16.09 12.44 -2.60
CA HIS A 510 15.76 13.54 -3.50
C HIS A 510 16.99 14.38 -3.88
N GLU A 511 17.84 14.73 -2.91
CA GLU A 511 19.11 15.45 -3.15
C GLU A 511 20.06 14.62 -4.04
N LYS A 512 20.13 13.31 -3.80
CA LYS A 512 20.88 12.38 -4.66
C LYS A 512 20.38 12.40 -6.10
N TYR A 513 19.06 12.35 -6.26
CA TYR A 513 18.43 12.43 -7.58
C TYR A 513 18.70 13.76 -8.28
N LEU A 514 18.58 14.89 -7.58
CA LEU A 514 18.90 16.21 -8.12
C LEU A 514 20.36 16.31 -8.58
N PHE A 515 21.29 15.76 -7.79
CA PHE A 515 22.70 15.69 -8.18
C PHE A 515 22.89 14.92 -9.49
N ASN A 516 22.26 13.74 -9.61
CA ASN A 516 22.31 12.94 -10.83
C ASN A 516 21.72 13.70 -12.04
N LEU A 517 20.63 14.43 -11.84
CA LEU A 517 19.97 15.20 -12.88
C LEU A 517 20.81 16.38 -13.37
N GLN A 518 21.49 17.08 -12.44
CA GLN A 518 22.37 18.22 -12.77
C GLN A 518 23.66 17.79 -13.44
N ASN A 519 24.20 16.62 -13.08
CA ASN A 519 25.45 16.08 -13.57
C ASN A 519 25.26 15.01 -14.66
N LYS A 520 24.10 14.95 -15.30
CA LYS A 520 23.89 14.06 -16.44
C LYS A 520 24.78 14.48 -17.62
N VAL A 521 25.32 13.49 -18.31
CA VAL A 521 26.22 13.72 -19.45
C VAL A 521 25.42 13.58 -20.75
N SER A 522 25.71 14.45 -21.72
CA SER A 522 25.12 14.33 -23.05
C SER A 522 25.76 13.20 -23.84
N MET A 523 24.98 12.53 -24.64
CA MET A 523 25.48 11.44 -25.49
C MET A 523 26.54 11.91 -26.49
N LYS A 524 26.38 13.14 -26.99
CA LYS A 524 27.35 13.76 -27.89
C LYS A 524 28.76 13.77 -27.31
N TRP A 525 28.87 14.03 -25.98
CA TRP A 525 30.16 14.04 -25.29
C TRP A 525 30.81 12.67 -25.30
N ILE A 526 30.05 11.59 -25.05
CA ILE A 526 30.59 10.22 -25.09
C ILE A 526 31.03 9.81 -26.47
N LEU A 527 30.26 10.21 -27.51
CA LEU A 527 30.58 9.90 -28.90
C LEU A 527 31.81 10.64 -29.40
N THR A 528 32.02 11.88 -28.98
CA THR A 528 33.22 12.68 -29.34
C THR A 528 34.48 12.22 -28.63
N LEU A 529 34.37 11.71 -27.40
CA LEU A 529 35.47 11.17 -26.64
C LEU A 529 35.90 9.77 -27.10
N GLY A 530 35.01 9.00 -27.70
CA GLY A 530 35.26 7.62 -28.13
C GLY A 530 36.55 7.43 -28.92
N PRO A 531 36.76 8.16 -29.99
CA PRO A 531 38.00 8.07 -30.78
C PRO A 531 39.27 8.49 -30.04
N SER A 532 39.17 9.49 -29.14
CA SER A 532 40.32 10.03 -28.42
C SER A 532 40.76 9.20 -27.20
N LEU A 533 39.84 8.45 -26.61
CA LEU A 533 40.10 7.61 -25.45
C LEU A 533 40.48 6.17 -25.80
N GLY A 534 40.48 5.77 -27.07
CA GLY A 534 40.72 4.39 -27.47
C GLY A 534 39.76 3.39 -26.90
N ILE A 535 38.47 3.75 -26.81
CA ILE A 535 37.42 2.92 -26.22
C ILE A 535 37.25 1.60 -26.97
N VAL A 536 37.41 0.51 -26.24
CA VAL A 536 37.24 -0.86 -26.77
C VAL A 536 35.83 -1.34 -26.49
N ARG A 537 35.16 -1.91 -27.50
CA ARG A 537 33.90 -2.61 -27.38
C ARG A 537 34.14 -4.08 -27.05
N VAL A 538 33.76 -4.51 -25.87
CA VAL A 538 33.90 -5.90 -25.42
C VAL A 538 32.66 -6.70 -25.86
N PRO A 539 32.79 -7.92 -26.37
CA PRO A 539 31.66 -8.79 -26.62
C PRO A 539 30.75 -8.91 -25.40
N GLY A 540 29.45 -8.97 -25.61
CA GLY A 540 28.47 -9.12 -24.54
C GLY A 540 27.53 -7.92 -24.38
N MET A 541 26.66 -8.02 -23.38
CA MET A 541 25.63 -7.07 -23.06
C MET A 541 25.87 -6.43 -21.68
N GLY A 542 25.79 -5.11 -21.56
CA GLY A 542 25.91 -4.40 -20.29
C GLY A 542 24.59 -3.77 -19.87
N PHE A 543 24.04 -4.18 -18.73
CA PHE A 543 22.89 -3.54 -18.10
C PHE A 543 23.37 -2.51 -17.09
N ILE A 544 23.14 -1.23 -17.39
CA ILE A 544 23.54 -0.11 -16.52
C ILE A 544 22.33 0.38 -15.76
N TYR A 545 22.29 0.08 -14.46
CA TYR A 545 21.20 0.53 -13.58
C TYR A 545 21.35 2.00 -13.24
N THR A 546 20.30 2.77 -13.52
CA THR A 546 20.27 4.23 -13.29
C THR A 546 18.95 4.67 -12.69
N GLU A 547 18.96 5.76 -11.94
CA GLU A 547 17.75 6.43 -11.44
C GLU A 547 17.24 7.49 -12.44
N LEU A 548 17.97 7.76 -13.52
CA LEU A 548 17.61 8.78 -14.52
C LEU A 548 16.76 8.19 -15.64
N ALA A 549 15.63 8.82 -15.88
CA ALA A 549 14.78 8.53 -17.04
C ALA A 549 15.32 9.16 -18.34
N THR A 550 16.20 10.16 -18.26
CA THR A 550 16.76 10.88 -19.43
C THR A 550 18.25 11.18 -19.23
N GLY A 551 19.03 11.15 -20.31
CA GLY A 551 20.47 11.42 -20.27
C GLY A 551 21.31 10.23 -19.80
N VAL A 552 22.59 10.32 -19.86
CA VAL A 552 23.54 9.30 -19.40
C VAL A 552 23.98 9.64 -17.97
N PRO A 553 23.96 8.68 -17.02
CA PRO A 553 24.35 8.95 -15.65
C PRO A 553 25.86 9.29 -15.57
N SER A 554 26.20 10.23 -14.67
CA SER A 554 27.59 10.64 -14.44
C SER A 554 28.51 9.48 -14.05
N ILE A 555 27.99 8.50 -13.32
CA ILE A 555 28.70 7.28 -12.94
C ILE A 555 29.23 6.52 -14.17
N PHE A 556 28.39 6.41 -15.23
CA PHE A 556 28.83 5.74 -16.45
C PHE A 556 29.95 6.52 -17.16
N SER A 557 29.88 7.86 -17.17
CA SER A 557 30.96 8.65 -17.76
C SER A 557 32.29 8.48 -17.01
N HIS A 558 32.25 8.47 -15.69
CA HIS A 558 33.44 8.19 -14.86
C HIS A 558 33.95 6.75 -15.06
N PHE A 559 33.06 5.80 -15.21
CA PHE A 559 33.42 4.42 -15.50
C PHE A 559 34.20 4.34 -16.82
N VAL A 560 33.68 4.93 -17.89
CA VAL A 560 34.29 4.88 -19.23
C VAL A 560 35.59 5.68 -19.32
N THR A 561 35.72 6.80 -18.59
CA THR A 561 36.96 7.58 -18.55
C THR A 561 38.08 6.87 -17.81
N ASN A 562 37.78 6.07 -16.77
CA ASN A 562 38.77 5.35 -16.00
C ASN A 562 39.08 3.95 -16.55
N LEU A 563 38.09 3.31 -17.18
CA LEU A 563 38.16 2.02 -17.85
C LEU A 563 37.59 2.19 -19.26
N PRO A 564 38.43 2.51 -20.27
CA PRO A 564 37.94 2.81 -21.62
C PRO A 564 37.49 1.53 -22.35
N ALA A 565 36.60 0.78 -21.74
CA ALA A 565 35.99 -0.43 -22.29
C ALA A 565 34.51 -0.53 -21.86
N PHE A 566 33.65 -0.90 -22.79
CA PHE A 566 32.27 -1.25 -22.49
C PHE A 566 31.68 -2.23 -23.50
N HIS A 567 30.57 -2.87 -23.15
CA HIS A 567 29.98 -3.94 -23.94
C HIS A 567 29.43 -3.45 -25.29
N GLN A 568 29.34 -4.37 -26.24
CA GLN A 568 28.82 -4.08 -27.60
C GLN A 568 27.39 -3.59 -27.58
N VAL A 569 26.53 -4.16 -26.71
CA VAL A 569 25.18 -3.72 -26.48
C VAL A 569 25.07 -3.14 -25.08
N LEU A 570 24.58 -1.91 -24.95
CA LEU A 570 24.35 -1.23 -23.69
C LEU A 570 22.88 -0.95 -23.46
N VAL A 571 22.38 -1.32 -22.31
CA VAL A 571 20.99 -1.04 -21.90
C VAL A 571 20.99 -0.28 -20.59
N PHE A 572 20.53 0.97 -20.63
CA PHE A 572 20.34 1.80 -19.42
C PHE A 572 18.99 1.45 -18.81
N VAL A 573 19.01 0.73 -17.71
CA VAL A 573 17.83 0.24 -17.01
C VAL A 573 17.44 1.22 -15.90
N CYS A 574 16.29 1.85 -16.02
CA CYS A 574 15.71 2.74 -15.02
C CYS A 574 14.47 2.08 -14.40
N MET A 575 14.55 1.72 -13.13
CA MET A 575 13.40 1.25 -12.38
C MET A 575 12.74 2.41 -11.67
N LYS A 576 11.47 2.69 -11.97
CA LYS A 576 10.75 3.79 -11.35
C LYS A 576 9.38 3.37 -10.82
N SER A 577 8.98 3.98 -9.70
CA SER A 577 7.63 3.86 -9.19
C SER A 577 6.73 4.93 -9.79
N VAL A 578 5.52 4.53 -10.15
CA VAL A 578 4.45 5.42 -10.62
C VAL A 578 3.35 5.43 -9.56
N PRO A 579 2.64 6.55 -9.34
CA PRO A 579 1.57 6.64 -8.34
C PRO A 579 0.29 5.92 -8.83
N VAL A 580 0.41 4.62 -9.12
CA VAL A 580 -0.69 3.70 -9.41
C VAL A 580 -0.49 2.43 -8.58
N PRO A 581 -1.53 1.68 -8.24
CA PRO A 581 -1.36 0.47 -7.43
C PRO A 581 -0.53 -0.60 -8.13
N TYR A 582 -0.85 -0.90 -9.38
CA TYR A 582 -0.14 -1.90 -10.20
C TYR A 582 -0.15 -1.49 -11.67
N ILE A 583 0.81 -2.01 -12.41
CA ILE A 583 0.97 -1.77 -13.84
C ILE A 583 0.78 -3.10 -14.58
N PRO A 584 -0.08 -3.13 -15.62
CA PRO A 584 -0.21 -4.31 -16.46
C PRO A 584 1.14 -4.69 -17.07
N PRO A 585 1.44 -6.00 -17.20
CA PRO A 585 2.69 -6.47 -17.79
C PRO A 585 2.95 -5.89 -19.19
N ASP A 586 1.87 -5.65 -19.95
CA ASP A 586 1.90 -5.11 -21.30
C ASP A 586 2.31 -3.63 -21.38
N GLU A 587 2.24 -2.93 -20.25
CA GLU A 587 2.55 -1.49 -20.19
C GLU A 587 3.78 -1.23 -19.29
N GLN A 588 4.41 -2.29 -18.79
CA GLN A 588 5.50 -2.19 -17.83
C GLN A 588 6.79 -1.63 -18.42
N TYR A 589 7.09 -1.98 -19.68
CA TYR A 589 8.35 -1.63 -20.33
C TYR A 589 8.18 -0.46 -21.30
N LEU A 590 8.99 0.58 -21.09
CA LEU A 590 9.09 1.73 -21.96
C LEU A 590 10.51 1.77 -22.53
N ILE A 591 10.65 1.54 -23.82
CA ILE A 591 11.95 1.39 -24.49
C ILE A 591 12.18 2.53 -25.48
N GLY A 592 13.42 2.98 -25.54
CA GLY A 592 13.87 3.97 -26.50
C GLY A 592 15.33 3.78 -26.84
N ARG A 593 15.74 4.27 -28.00
CA ARG A 593 17.12 4.28 -28.47
C ARG A 593 17.88 5.48 -27.93
N ILE A 594 19.17 5.29 -27.69
CA ILE A 594 20.09 6.36 -27.32
C ILE A 594 21.18 6.48 -28.41
N GLY A 595 21.16 7.58 -29.13
CA GLY A 595 22.12 7.86 -30.21
C GLY A 595 21.91 7.04 -31.50
N PRO A 596 22.89 7.01 -32.40
CA PRO A 596 22.80 6.30 -33.69
C PRO A 596 22.65 4.78 -33.56
N ARG A 597 22.01 4.14 -34.53
CA ARG A 597 21.81 2.65 -34.58
C ARG A 597 23.11 1.87 -34.45
N THR A 598 24.19 2.37 -35.01
CA THR A 598 25.51 1.72 -34.96
C THR A 598 26.09 1.54 -33.57
N TYR A 599 25.64 2.34 -32.58
CA TYR A 599 26.14 2.27 -31.22
C TYR A 599 25.41 1.24 -30.36
N ARG A 600 24.27 0.73 -30.80
CA ARG A 600 23.47 -0.32 -30.12
C ARG A 600 23.24 -0.02 -28.63
N MET A 601 22.79 1.20 -28.36
CA MET A 601 22.50 1.66 -27.01
C MET A 601 21.00 1.91 -26.83
N TYR A 602 20.44 1.28 -25.79
CA TYR A 602 19.02 1.34 -25.50
C TYR A 602 18.79 1.88 -24.10
N ARG A 603 17.64 2.47 -23.90
CA ARG A 603 17.12 2.81 -22.61
C ARG A 603 15.85 2.02 -22.37
N CYS A 604 15.78 1.38 -21.22
CA CYS A 604 14.58 0.72 -20.75
C CYS A 604 14.14 1.33 -19.44
N ILE A 605 12.92 1.89 -19.40
CA ILE A 605 12.29 2.33 -18.17
C ILE A 605 11.27 1.28 -17.78
N ILE A 606 11.49 0.67 -16.62
CA ILE A 606 10.61 -0.32 -16.03
C ILE A 606 9.76 0.38 -15.00
N ARG A 607 8.46 0.38 -15.22
CA ARG A 607 7.49 1.04 -14.37
C ARG A 607 6.90 0.05 -13.40
N TYR A 608 6.78 0.46 -12.13
CA TYR A 608 6.16 -0.31 -11.07
C TYR A 608 5.11 0.51 -10.36
N GLY A 609 3.96 -0.08 -10.09
CA GLY A 609 2.99 0.48 -9.17
C GLY A 609 3.46 0.36 -7.71
N TYR A 610 2.82 1.06 -6.79
CA TYR A 610 3.24 1.02 -5.38
C TYR A 610 2.95 -0.33 -4.68
N LYS A 611 2.19 -1.22 -5.30
CA LYS A 611 1.98 -2.61 -4.86
C LYS A 611 2.81 -3.64 -5.61
N ASP A 612 3.36 -3.29 -6.75
CA ASP A 612 4.16 -4.21 -7.54
C ASP A 612 5.45 -4.60 -6.81
N VAL A 613 5.97 -5.76 -7.15
CA VAL A 613 7.22 -6.28 -6.60
C VAL A 613 8.37 -5.80 -7.46
N GLN A 614 9.21 -4.94 -6.91
CA GLN A 614 10.42 -4.48 -7.60
C GLN A 614 11.56 -5.51 -7.42
N LYS A 615 11.48 -6.61 -8.13
CA LYS A 615 12.54 -7.63 -8.13
C LYS A 615 12.90 -8.01 -9.55
N VAL A 616 14.16 -8.32 -9.75
CA VAL A 616 14.63 -9.02 -10.94
C VAL A 616 14.22 -10.48 -10.76
N GLU A 617 13.26 -10.95 -11.54
CA GLU A 617 12.85 -12.35 -11.60
C GLU A 617 13.83 -13.14 -12.49
N ASP A 618 13.84 -14.47 -12.37
CA ASP A 618 14.74 -15.34 -13.16
C ASP A 618 14.59 -15.15 -14.68
N ASN A 619 13.41 -14.69 -15.13
CA ASN A 619 13.12 -14.41 -16.54
C ASN A 619 13.28 -12.93 -16.96
N PHE A 620 13.75 -12.06 -16.05
CA PHE A 620 13.84 -10.62 -16.29
C PHE A 620 14.70 -10.28 -17.49
N GLU A 621 15.88 -10.88 -17.60
CA GLU A 621 16.79 -10.67 -18.75
C GLU A 621 16.12 -11.03 -20.07
N ASN A 622 15.45 -12.16 -20.13
CA ASN A 622 14.78 -12.65 -21.32
C ASN A 622 13.62 -11.72 -21.72
N GLN A 623 12.82 -11.28 -20.74
CA GLN A 623 11.73 -10.34 -21.01
C GLN A 623 12.24 -8.98 -21.50
N LEU A 624 13.33 -8.48 -20.92
CA LEU A 624 13.97 -7.23 -21.34
C LEU A 624 14.51 -7.33 -22.77
N ILE A 625 15.22 -8.40 -23.08
CA ILE A 625 15.79 -8.61 -24.44
C ILE A 625 14.67 -8.79 -25.47
N LEU A 626 13.61 -9.53 -25.15
CA LEU A 626 12.44 -9.67 -26.02
C LEU A 626 11.76 -8.34 -26.28
N SER A 627 11.65 -7.50 -25.25
CA SER A 627 11.06 -6.18 -25.38
C SER A 627 11.92 -5.26 -26.25
N ILE A 628 13.26 -5.36 -26.15
CA ILE A 628 14.20 -4.62 -27.02
C ILE A 628 14.10 -5.14 -28.46
N ALA A 629 14.02 -6.46 -28.69
CA ALA A 629 13.86 -7.03 -30.02
C ALA A 629 12.57 -6.56 -30.70
N LYS A 630 11.46 -6.53 -29.96
CA LYS A 630 10.19 -5.95 -30.45
C LYS A 630 10.32 -4.47 -30.80
N PHE A 631 11.01 -3.70 -29.96
CA PHE A 631 11.26 -2.29 -30.25
C PHE A 631 12.03 -2.09 -31.56
N ILE A 632 13.08 -2.87 -31.81
CA ILE A 632 13.88 -2.83 -33.05
C ILE A 632 12.99 -3.14 -34.27
N GLN A 633 12.12 -4.14 -34.19
CA GLN A 633 11.17 -4.49 -35.26
C GLN A 633 10.17 -3.38 -35.52
N MET A 634 9.53 -2.83 -34.49
CA MET A 634 8.58 -1.72 -34.64
C MET A 634 9.23 -0.44 -35.24
N GLU A 635 10.50 -0.16 -34.86
CA GLU A 635 11.25 0.96 -35.41
C GLU A 635 11.58 0.74 -36.91
N GLY A 636 11.86 -0.52 -37.33
CA GLY A 636 12.06 -0.90 -38.70
C GLY A 636 10.81 -0.75 -39.56
N GLU A 637 9.66 -1.17 -39.09
CA GLU A 637 8.36 -1.04 -39.76
C GLU A 637 7.92 0.43 -39.90
N GLY A 638 8.13 1.24 -38.86
CA GLY A 638 7.79 2.68 -38.84
C GLY A 638 8.66 3.53 -39.78
N SER A 639 9.83 3.04 -40.16
CA SER A 639 10.75 3.72 -41.08
C SER A 639 10.31 3.62 -42.57
N SER A 640 9.41 2.70 -42.89
CA SER A 640 8.90 2.49 -44.27
C SER A 640 7.77 3.45 -44.63
N THR A 641 7.13 4.11 -43.68
CA THR A 641 6.10 5.17 -43.95
C THR A 641 6.70 6.55 -43.71
N GLY A 642 7.25 7.10 -44.81
CA GLY A 642 7.99 8.35 -44.86
C GLY A 642 7.42 9.55 -44.14
N SER A 643 8.21 10.08 -43.21
CA SER A 643 8.28 11.49 -42.87
C SER A 643 9.69 11.80 -42.38
N TYR A 644 10.51 12.33 -43.26
CA TYR A 644 11.80 12.97 -42.94
C TYR A 644 11.51 14.32 -42.28
N ASP A 645 11.27 14.33 -40.95
CA ASP A 645 11.59 15.52 -40.15
C ASP A 645 11.33 15.25 -38.66
N SER A 646 12.37 14.92 -38.01
CA SER A 646 12.69 15.15 -36.60
C SER A 646 13.64 14.06 -36.10
N SER A 647 14.79 14.48 -35.56
CA SER A 647 15.83 13.61 -35.05
C SER A 647 15.24 12.59 -34.06
N PRO A 648 15.49 11.27 -34.23
CA PRO A 648 14.91 10.21 -33.38
C PRO A 648 15.53 10.15 -31.97
N GLU A 649 16.33 11.15 -31.59
CA GLU A 649 16.94 11.21 -30.28
C GLU A 649 15.88 11.47 -29.20
N GLY A 650 15.44 10.38 -28.53
CA GLY A 650 14.66 10.46 -27.30
C GLY A 650 13.21 9.99 -27.38
N ARG A 651 12.74 9.50 -28.52
CA ARG A 651 11.38 8.92 -28.58
C ARG A 651 11.35 7.59 -27.84
N MET A 652 10.53 7.50 -26.79
CA MET A 652 10.31 6.26 -26.07
C MET A 652 8.97 5.67 -26.48
N VAL A 653 8.93 4.34 -26.65
CA VAL A 653 7.74 3.61 -27.09
C VAL A 653 7.34 2.62 -26.02
N VAL A 654 6.04 2.56 -25.72
CA VAL A 654 5.44 1.53 -24.86
C VAL A 654 5.34 0.25 -25.67
N ILE A 655 6.00 -0.81 -25.23
CA ILE A 655 5.94 -2.10 -25.90
C ILE A 655 4.73 -2.85 -25.37
N ARG A 656 3.61 -2.78 -26.11
CA ARG A 656 2.42 -3.56 -25.81
C ARG A 656 2.59 -4.99 -26.31
N THR A 657 2.26 -5.95 -25.46
CA THR A 657 2.30 -7.39 -25.81
C THR A 657 1.04 -7.87 -26.52
N THR A 658 0.05 -7.01 -26.73
CA THR A 658 -1.22 -7.35 -27.37
C THR A 658 -1.19 -7.21 -28.88
N ASP A 659 -1.71 -8.24 -29.52
CA ASP A 659 -1.94 -8.53 -30.91
C ASP A 659 -2.40 -7.34 -31.78
N THR A 660 -1.51 -6.76 -32.59
CA THR A 660 -1.95 -6.05 -33.80
C THR A 660 -0.91 -5.99 -34.92
N SER A 661 0.15 -6.77 -34.94
CA SER A 661 0.90 -7.03 -36.15
C SER A 661 1.87 -8.19 -36.01
N GLY A 662 1.53 -9.30 -36.52
CA GLY A 662 2.48 -10.33 -37.03
C GLY A 662 3.36 -11.06 -36.01
N THR A 663 3.51 -10.63 -34.79
CA THR A 663 4.37 -11.27 -33.79
C THR A 663 3.54 -11.73 -32.60
N ARG A 664 3.25 -13.02 -32.55
CA ARG A 664 2.49 -13.63 -31.45
C ARG A 664 3.45 -14.20 -30.41
N LEU A 665 3.40 -13.69 -29.20
CA LEU A 665 4.01 -14.31 -28.03
C LEU A 665 3.08 -15.42 -27.54
N VAL A 666 3.47 -16.68 -27.73
CA VAL A 666 2.74 -17.84 -27.23
C VAL A 666 3.46 -18.33 -25.98
N THR A 667 2.87 -18.11 -24.83
CA THR A 667 3.21 -18.88 -23.62
C THR A 667 2.41 -20.19 -23.65
N ARG A 668 3.07 -21.30 -23.82
CA ARG A 668 2.44 -22.62 -23.77
C ARG A 668 2.63 -23.17 -22.37
N ASP A 669 1.56 -23.29 -21.63
CA ASP A 669 1.51 -24.12 -20.43
C ASP A 669 1.57 -25.58 -20.93
N ALA A 670 2.59 -26.31 -20.47
CA ALA A 670 2.68 -27.73 -20.75
C ALA A 670 1.72 -28.47 -19.83
N ASP A 671 0.46 -28.61 -20.25
CA ASP A 671 -0.39 -29.73 -19.84
C ASP A 671 -1.46 -29.97 -20.91
N GLU A 672 -1.32 -31.12 -21.54
CA GLU A 672 -2.26 -32.05 -22.21
C GLU A 672 -3.37 -31.48 -23.10
N SER A 673 -3.20 -31.66 -24.44
CA SER A 673 -4.05 -32.64 -25.16
C SER A 673 -3.56 -32.76 -26.60
N GLU A 674 -3.23 -33.98 -26.96
CA GLU A 674 -3.06 -34.43 -28.34
C GLU A 674 -4.31 -34.11 -29.15
N CYS A 675 -4.15 -33.28 -30.16
CA CYS A 675 -5.05 -33.28 -31.31
C CYS A 675 -4.22 -33.13 -32.59
N ASN A 676 -4.24 -34.17 -33.41
CA ASN A 676 -3.62 -34.30 -34.70
C ASN A 676 -3.97 -33.13 -35.62
N SER A 677 -2.96 -32.39 -36.02
CA SER A 677 -2.95 -31.63 -37.26
C SER A 677 -1.58 -31.69 -37.90
N THR A 678 -1.54 -32.12 -39.12
CA THR A 678 -0.40 -32.33 -40.02
C THR A 678 0.60 -31.17 -39.98
N PRO A 679 1.92 -31.46 -39.94
CA PRO A 679 2.92 -30.40 -39.87
C PRO A 679 3.13 -29.77 -41.23
N ILE A 680 2.77 -28.49 -41.33
CA ILE A 680 3.32 -27.60 -42.36
C ILE A 680 4.79 -27.35 -41.94
N ARG A 681 5.73 -27.83 -42.80
CA ARG A 681 7.17 -27.53 -42.67
C ARG A 681 7.41 -26.05 -42.85
N SER A 682 7.45 -25.31 -41.74
CA SER A 682 7.99 -23.95 -41.69
C SER A 682 9.50 -24.03 -41.48
N SER A 683 10.29 -23.45 -42.35
CA SER A 683 11.74 -23.36 -42.20
C SER A 683 12.03 -22.41 -41.04
N LYS A 684 12.41 -22.97 -39.88
CA LYS A 684 12.82 -22.19 -38.71
C LYS A 684 14.08 -21.38 -39.04
N SER A 685 14.06 -20.07 -38.81
CA SER A 685 15.28 -19.26 -38.98
C SER A 685 16.36 -19.75 -38.01
N VAL A 686 17.62 -19.74 -38.46
CA VAL A 686 18.80 -20.14 -37.65
C VAL A 686 18.86 -19.36 -36.34
N THR A 687 18.42 -18.11 -36.34
CA THR A 687 18.36 -17.18 -35.21
C THR A 687 17.42 -17.64 -34.10
N LEU A 688 16.26 -18.20 -34.45
CA LEU A 688 15.29 -18.74 -33.50
C LEU A 688 15.77 -20.04 -32.86
N GLN A 689 16.49 -20.89 -33.61
CA GLN A 689 17.09 -22.09 -33.08
C GLN A 689 18.21 -21.79 -32.08
N SER A 690 19.02 -20.75 -32.35
CA SER A 690 20.09 -20.30 -31.43
C SER A 690 19.54 -19.73 -30.12
N LEU A 691 18.44 -18.98 -30.16
CA LEU A 691 17.74 -18.49 -28.93
C LEU A 691 17.12 -19.63 -28.12
N GLN A 692 16.60 -20.64 -28.80
CA GLN A 692 15.96 -21.78 -28.19
C GLN A 692 16.98 -22.72 -27.54
N SER A 693 18.15 -22.96 -28.19
CA SER A 693 19.24 -23.76 -27.63
C SER A 693 19.89 -23.10 -26.41
N LEU A 694 20.11 -21.80 -26.42
CA LEU A 694 20.60 -21.05 -25.25
C LEU A 694 19.64 -21.10 -24.08
N TYR A 695 18.34 -21.05 -24.32
CA TYR A 695 17.32 -21.17 -23.27
C TYR A 695 17.31 -22.56 -22.65
N GLU A 696 17.60 -23.60 -23.44
CA GLU A 696 17.70 -24.99 -22.99
C GLU A 696 19.00 -25.28 -22.22
N GLU A 697 20.14 -24.68 -22.60
CA GLU A 697 21.45 -24.84 -21.92
C GLU A 697 21.52 -24.16 -20.56
N GLU A 698 20.92 -22.99 -20.39
CA GLU A 698 20.91 -22.25 -19.09
C GLU A 698 20.05 -22.92 -18.00
N SER A 699 19.37 -24.03 -18.25
CA SER A 699 18.35 -24.57 -17.35
C SER A 699 18.35 -26.06 -17.11
N PRO A 700 19.38 -26.65 -16.47
CA PRO A 700 19.38 -28.08 -16.19
C PRO A 700 18.46 -28.55 -15.03
N HIS A 701 17.85 -27.69 -14.22
CA HIS A 701 17.27 -28.14 -12.93
C HIS A 701 15.88 -27.63 -12.54
N VAL A 702 15.03 -27.11 -13.42
CA VAL A 702 13.66 -26.74 -13.03
C VAL A 702 12.60 -27.27 -13.98
N SER A 703 11.81 -28.20 -13.48
CA SER A 703 10.82 -29.01 -14.22
C SER A 703 9.48 -28.32 -14.52
N HIS A 704 9.35 -27.01 -14.46
CA HIS A 704 8.15 -26.27 -14.92
C HIS A 704 8.58 -24.89 -15.43
N ARG A 705 8.84 -24.77 -16.72
CA ARG A 705 9.17 -23.50 -17.36
C ARG A 705 8.21 -23.18 -18.48
N HIS A 706 7.70 -21.94 -18.44
CA HIS A 706 7.04 -21.31 -19.58
C HIS A 706 8.05 -21.17 -20.74
N ARG A 707 7.80 -21.87 -21.84
CA ARG A 707 8.57 -21.72 -23.08
C ARG A 707 8.10 -20.49 -23.79
N VAL A 708 8.92 -19.46 -23.86
CA VAL A 708 8.64 -18.27 -24.68
C VAL A 708 9.17 -18.52 -26.09
N GLN A 709 8.28 -18.67 -27.04
CA GLN A 709 8.61 -18.84 -28.46
C GLN A 709 8.31 -17.53 -29.18
N ILE A 710 9.29 -16.94 -29.84
CA ILE A 710 9.11 -15.80 -30.74
C ILE A 710 8.88 -16.35 -32.13
N GLU A 711 7.66 -16.26 -32.64
CA GLU A 711 7.37 -16.45 -34.06
C GLU A 711 7.56 -15.10 -34.75
N LEU A 712 8.62 -15.00 -35.55
CA LEU A 712 8.77 -13.92 -36.52
C LEU A 712 7.81 -14.23 -37.67
N SER A 713 6.88 -13.34 -37.95
CA SER A 713 6.05 -13.41 -39.13
C SER A 713 6.97 -13.30 -40.37
N GLU A 714 6.91 -14.29 -41.23
CA GLU A 714 7.58 -14.26 -42.56
C GLU A 714 6.88 -13.24 -43.48
N THR A 715 7.02 -11.97 -43.17
CA THR A 715 6.84 -10.94 -44.22
C THR A 715 8.18 -10.72 -44.89
N GLU A 716 8.23 -10.97 -46.16
CA GLU A 716 9.41 -10.99 -47.04
C GLU A 716 10.22 -9.71 -47.10
N ASP A 717 9.91 -8.67 -46.36
CA ASP A 717 10.56 -7.34 -46.37
C ASP A 717 11.08 -6.89 -45.00
N ILE A 718 11.72 -7.77 -44.19
CA ILE A 718 12.49 -7.29 -43.05
C ILE A 718 13.75 -6.59 -43.60
N ASN A 719 13.83 -5.27 -43.33
CA ASN A 719 14.96 -4.46 -43.72
C ASN A 719 16.29 -5.09 -43.27
N CYS A 720 17.28 -5.27 -44.13
CA CYS A 720 18.54 -5.96 -43.83
C CYS A 720 19.22 -5.42 -42.58
N GLU A 721 19.10 -4.10 -42.31
CA GLU A 721 19.63 -3.42 -41.12
C GLU A 721 18.97 -3.94 -39.81
N VAL A 722 17.65 -4.19 -39.80
CA VAL A 722 16.92 -4.71 -38.63
C VAL A 722 17.36 -6.13 -38.29
N LYS A 723 17.57 -6.94 -39.35
CA LYS A 723 18.04 -8.33 -39.21
C LYS A 723 19.45 -8.37 -38.60
N GLU A 724 20.34 -7.50 -39.11
CA GLU A 724 21.70 -7.38 -38.57
C GLU A 724 21.73 -6.91 -37.12
N GLU A 725 20.87 -5.96 -36.72
CA GLU A 725 20.77 -5.46 -35.37
C GLU A 725 20.21 -6.54 -34.39
N LEU A 726 19.23 -7.32 -34.84
CA LEU A 726 18.69 -8.43 -34.05
C LEU A 726 19.73 -9.55 -33.85
N MET A 727 20.50 -9.87 -34.93
CA MET A 727 21.58 -10.85 -34.82
C MET A 727 22.66 -10.41 -33.86
N ALA A 728 23.05 -9.16 -33.91
CA ALA A 728 24.04 -8.61 -32.95
C ALA A 728 23.54 -8.58 -31.50
N LEU A 729 22.22 -8.39 -31.28
CA LEU A 729 21.61 -8.48 -29.95
C LEU A 729 21.71 -9.91 -29.40
N LEU A 730 21.49 -10.90 -30.26
CA LEU A 730 21.63 -12.32 -29.91
C LEU A 730 23.06 -12.73 -29.60
N GLU A 731 24.01 -12.35 -30.49
CA GLU A 731 25.43 -12.61 -30.26
C GLU A 731 25.92 -11.98 -28.97
N ALA A 732 25.47 -10.76 -28.65
CA ALA A 732 25.81 -10.09 -27.39
C ALA A 732 25.23 -10.84 -26.18
N LYS A 733 24.03 -11.42 -26.29
CA LYS A 733 23.46 -12.27 -25.22
C LYS A 733 24.27 -13.54 -25.02
N GLN A 734 24.67 -14.21 -26.10
CA GLN A 734 25.48 -15.43 -26.06
C GLN A 734 26.87 -15.20 -25.44
N ALA A 735 27.47 -14.03 -25.70
CA ALA A 735 28.75 -13.65 -25.10
C ALA A 735 28.68 -13.32 -23.60
N GLY A 736 27.49 -13.14 -23.04
CA GLY A 736 27.24 -12.93 -21.62
C GLY A 736 26.68 -11.58 -21.26
N VAL A 737 26.07 -11.48 -20.06
CA VAL A 737 25.44 -10.28 -19.52
C VAL A 737 26.21 -9.82 -18.29
N ALA A 738 26.58 -8.55 -18.27
CA ALA A 738 27.18 -7.88 -17.12
C ALA A 738 26.23 -6.82 -16.54
N TYR A 739 26.11 -6.77 -15.23
CA TYR A 739 25.32 -5.79 -14.50
C TYR A 739 26.22 -4.70 -13.95
N ILE A 740 26.00 -3.46 -14.36
CA ILE A 740 26.78 -2.30 -13.91
C ILE A 740 25.88 -1.44 -13.01
N MET A 741 26.23 -1.32 -11.74
CA MET A 741 25.46 -0.55 -10.78
C MET A 741 26.29 0.54 -10.14
N GLY A 742 25.72 1.74 -10.06
CA GLY A 742 26.33 2.87 -9.37
C GLY A 742 26.09 2.83 -7.86
N HIS A 743 27.16 2.78 -7.09
CA HIS A 743 27.14 2.93 -5.65
C HIS A 743 27.55 4.36 -5.26
N SER A 744 26.55 5.25 -5.07
CA SER A 744 26.80 6.66 -4.77
C SER A 744 26.80 6.93 -3.27
N TYR A 745 27.88 7.47 -2.73
CA TYR A 745 27.95 8.00 -1.35
C TYR A 745 27.55 9.47 -1.38
N VAL A 746 26.52 9.84 -0.63
CA VAL A 746 26.06 11.24 -0.57
C VAL A 746 26.69 11.94 0.63
N LYS A 747 27.34 13.08 0.40
CA LYS A 747 27.92 13.95 1.42
C LYS A 747 27.44 15.39 1.22
N ALA A 748 27.22 16.11 2.30
CA ALA A 748 26.89 17.53 2.21
C ALA A 748 28.13 18.35 1.78
N ARG A 749 27.91 19.41 0.99
CA ARG A 749 28.97 20.37 0.63
C ARG A 749 29.51 21.04 1.88
N LYS A 750 30.80 21.39 1.89
CA LYS A 750 31.45 22.10 3.01
C LYS A 750 30.72 23.41 3.36
N THR A 751 30.17 24.09 2.38
CA THR A 751 29.41 25.36 2.51
C THR A 751 27.96 25.21 2.94
N SER A 752 27.45 23.97 3.05
CA SER A 752 26.06 23.70 3.41
C SER A 752 25.76 24.04 4.88
N SER A 753 24.49 24.35 5.16
CA SER A 753 23.98 24.60 6.51
C SER A 753 24.25 23.43 7.45
N PHE A 754 24.47 23.72 8.73
CA PHE A 754 24.70 22.74 9.78
C PHE A 754 23.57 21.67 9.82
N MET A 755 22.31 22.07 9.71
CA MET A 755 21.18 21.15 9.67
C MET A 755 21.23 20.21 8.46
N LYS A 756 21.62 20.71 7.28
CA LYS A 756 21.81 19.87 6.07
C LYS A 756 22.93 18.85 6.28
N LYS A 757 24.03 19.23 6.93
CA LYS A 757 25.14 18.32 7.25
C LYS A 757 24.70 17.20 8.21
N ILE A 758 23.98 17.53 9.28
CA ILE A 758 23.43 16.50 10.19
C ILE A 758 22.46 15.58 9.46
N ALA A 759 21.54 16.13 8.67
CA ALA A 759 20.55 15.34 7.95
C ALA A 759 21.20 14.37 6.94
N ILE A 760 22.22 14.81 6.18
CA ILE A 760 22.84 14.01 5.12
C ILE A 760 23.98 13.15 5.63
N ASP A 761 24.98 13.76 6.31
CA ASP A 761 26.21 13.07 6.67
C ASP A 761 26.02 12.11 7.84
N VAL A 762 25.10 12.43 8.77
CA VAL A 762 24.82 11.59 9.94
C VAL A 762 23.58 10.75 9.72
N ALA A 763 22.40 11.36 9.66
CA ALA A 763 21.14 10.63 9.71
C ALA A 763 20.88 9.81 8.42
N TYR A 764 20.98 10.41 7.23
CA TYR A 764 20.79 9.68 5.98
C TYR A 764 21.88 8.63 5.73
N SER A 765 23.14 8.97 6.04
CA SER A 765 24.26 8.03 5.93
C SER A 765 24.11 6.83 6.87
N PHE A 766 23.63 7.06 8.10
CA PHE A 766 23.31 5.99 9.06
C PHE A 766 22.18 5.09 8.53
N LEU A 767 21.06 5.67 8.13
CA LEU A 767 19.92 4.91 7.56
C LEU A 767 20.38 4.07 6.36
N ARG A 768 21.16 4.67 5.47
CA ARG A 768 21.62 4.00 4.25
C ARG A 768 22.58 2.84 4.53
N LYS A 769 23.45 2.95 5.53
CA LYS A 769 24.36 1.86 5.93
C LYS A 769 23.61 0.68 6.55
N ASN A 770 22.51 0.96 7.25
CA ASN A 770 21.71 -0.06 7.93
C ASN A 770 20.53 -0.60 7.10
N CYS A 771 20.27 -0.05 5.91
CA CYS A 771 19.27 -0.58 4.99
C CYS A 771 19.91 -1.46 3.91
N ARG A 772 19.08 -2.23 3.21
CA ARG A 772 19.54 -3.12 2.12
C ARG A 772 20.16 -2.34 0.98
N GLY A 773 21.28 -2.86 0.46
CA GLY A 773 21.90 -2.36 -0.77
C GLY A 773 20.96 -2.49 -1.97
N PRO A 774 21.07 -1.61 -3.00
CA PRO A 774 20.22 -1.67 -4.19
C PRO A 774 20.30 -3.01 -4.93
N ALA A 775 21.51 -3.58 -5.07
CA ALA A 775 21.73 -4.87 -5.74
C ALA A 775 20.98 -6.02 -5.04
N VAL A 776 21.05 -6.08 -3.71
CA VAL A 776 20.35 -7.08 -2.89
C VAL A 776 18.83 -6.86 -2.91
N ALA A 777 18.38 -5.61 -2.91
CA ALA A 777 16.95 -5.29 -2.95
C ALA A 777 16.32 -5.70 -4.29
N LEU A 778 17.06 -5.59 -5.37
CA LEU A 778 16.64 -5.95 -6.73
C LEU A 778 16.92 -7.41 -7.09
N ASN A 779 17.56 -8.17 -6.23
CA ASN A 779 17.95 -9.58 -6.45
C ASN A 779 18.85 -9.77 -7.70
N ILE A 780 19.80 -8.86 -7.93
CA ILE A 780 20.73 -8.93 -9.05
C ILE A 780 21.79 -10.03 -8.78
N PRO A 781 22.12 -10.87 -9.78
CA PRO A 781 23.15 -11.88 -9.63
C PRO A 781 24.52 -11.30 -9.29
N HIS A 782 25.13 -11.75 -8.19
CA HIS A 782 26.41 -11.20 -7.73
C HIS A 782 27.61 -11.57 -8.62
N ILE A 783 27.52 -12.67 -9.38
CA ILE A 783 28.62 -13.20 -10.20
C ILE A 783 28.97 -12.24 -11.35
N SER A 784 27.99 -11.55 -11.92
CA SER A 784 28.14 -10.64 -13.06
C SER A 784 28.00 -9.16 -12.69
N LEU A 785 28.05 -8.82 -11.38
CA LEU A 785 27.83 -7.46 -10.88
C LEU A 785 29.13 -6.66 -10.81
N ILE A 786 29.16 -5.51 -11.47
CA ILE A 786 30.21 -4.49 -11.39
C ILE A 786 29.66 -3.30 -10.62
N GLU A 787 30.18 -3.02 -9.43
CA GLU A 787 29.81 -1.87 -8.64
C GLU A 787 30.81 -0.71 -8.84
N VAL A 788 30.29 0.44 -9.25
CA VAL A 788 31.08 1.67 -9.44
C VAL A 788 30.77 2.63 -8.30
N GLY A 789 31.76 2.89 -7.45
CA GLY A 789 31.63 3.82 -6.32
C GLY A 789 31.88 5.27 -6.72
N MET A 790 31.00 6.19 -6.28
CA MET A 790 31.15 7.63 -6.49
C MET A 790 30.65 8.44 -5.28
N ILE A 791 31.36 9.53 -4.94
CA ILE A 791 30.94 10.44 -3.86
C ILE A 791 30.20 11.63 -4.48
N TYR A 792 28.95 11.86 -4.03
CA TYR A 792 28.11 12.98 -4.44
C TYR A 792 28.15 14.08 -3.38
N HIS A 793 28.68 15.24 -3.71
CA HIS A 793 28.68 16.42 -2.86
C HIS A 793 27.45 17.28 -3.14
N VAL A 794 26.40 17.17 -2.32
CA VAL A 794 25.09 17.80 -2.48
C VAL A 794 24.88 19.02 -1.60
#